data_779d31eee5fbd2464d2fa1fd8f13b575
#
_entry.id   779d31eee5fbd2464d2fa1fd8f13b575
#
_cell.length_a   1.000
_cell.length_b   1.000
_cell.length_c   1.000
_cell.angle_alpha   90.00
_cell.angle_beta   90.00
_cell.angle_gamma   90.00
#
_symmetry.space_group_name_H-M   'P 1'
#
loop_
_entity.id
_entity.type
_entity.pdbx_description
1 polymer ?
#
loop_
_entity_poly.entity_id
_entity_poly.type
_entity_poly.pdbx_seq_one_letter_code
_entity_poly.pdbx_strand_id
1 'polypeptide(L)'
;MSTRSPRPPASKTAKKTKAAAPRLSRMRRPPELEVADWQTALRRQFGREQAFELANLGSAPVFSEFRVSNPASGTHYRVAIRGQTPGQNFCTCPDYATNHLGTCKHIEFTLARLLAQRGGKAAFKRGFQSASSEIWLDYAGDRRVRLTLSADCPASLLAQARRLFDADAGWALRRDRLGELEGLLQAAQSSGHELRCHDDVWQFLAQIRDGEHRQTTLMAAYPKGIRDKALNKLLKVKLYPYQVEGALFAARAGRCLIGDEMGLGKTIQAIAAAELFARHFGVCRVLVVCPTSLKHQWKSEFARFAEREVQVIQGLRPQRQQQYREEAFCRITSYETLVRDADLIEAWAPDLVIADEAQRIKNWNTIAARALKRIVSPYAIVLTGTPLENRLEELISIVQFVDQHRLGPTWRLLDQHQLRDEAGRVVGYRALDRIGQTLAPVMLRRRKAEVLTQLPERVDHRIFVPLTPEQRGHHDENGLMVTRIVARWRKTGYLSDADQRRLTCALQNMRMVCNSTFLLDHETDHGNKVDELMTLLEELLENPDAKAVVFSQWLGTHELIQRRLAMRAPTLATACAALPPEGALAPRGGPSALTQQRRPWGHVLFSGSVPGDKRGALVERFHSDPDCRLFLATDAGGVGLNLQHAAAVVINMDLPWNPAVLEQRIGRVHRMGQSRGVQVVNFVGQGSIEEGMLALLAFKKSLFAGVLDGGEHEVFMQGTRLSQFMKSVEQVAGAVGDAEVPTESSMASAAAPSVPVEPLALPVATAVPAAHTVGLAAAGEPVDPWAVLLEAGAALLQGLAASRGAAGPGAPAIAVERDPVTGQGSIRLPLPDPAVLQRLAKALEPWLR
;
A
#
# COMPACT_ATOMS: atom_id res chain seq x y z
N MET A 1 64.06 49.74 50.69
CA MET A 1 62.98 48.77 50.81
C MET A 1 61.93 49.10 49.78
N SER A 2 61.94 48.40 48.65
CA SER A 2 61.08 48.67 47.50
C SER A 2 60.09 47.49 47.34
N THR A 3 58.80 47.78 47.57
CA THR A 3 57.69 46.86 47.54
C THR A 3 57.20 46.70 46.06
N ARG A 4 57.39 45.55 45.39
CA ARG A 4 56.82 45.21 44.12
C ARG A 4 55.39 44.68 44.31
N SER A 5 54.44 45.38 43.71
CA SER A 5 53.05 44.88 43.53
C SER A 5 52.97 43.73 42.52
N PRO A 6 52.11 42.73 42.72
CA PRO A 6 51.95 41.64 41.77
C PRO A 6 51.11 42.03 40.56
N ARG A 7 51.52 41.58 39.37
CA ARG A 7 50.79 41.68 38.09
C ARG A 7 49.52 40.84 38.12
N PRO A 8 48.40 41.27 37.52
CA PRO A 8 47.21 40.44 37.39
C PRO A 8 47.43 39.38 36.29
N PRO A 9 46.76 38.18 36.42
CA PRO A 9 46.92 37.08 35.48
C PRO A 9 46.27 37.44 34.13
N ALA A 10 46.96 37.02 33.05
CA ALA A 10 46.52 37.20 31.65
C ALA A 10 45.19 36.50 31.40
N SER A 11 44.18 37.22 30.90
CA SER A 11 42.90 36.70 30.47
C SER A 11 43.08 35.70 29.32
N LYS A 12 42.66 34.44 29.55
CA LYS A 12 42.54 33.42 28.48
C LYS A 12 41.48 33.90 27.50
N THR A 13 41.87 34.28 26.31
CA THR A 13 40.99 34.52 25.17
C THR A 13 40.17 33.29 24.91
N ALA A 14 38.86 33.35 25.18
CA ALA A 14 37.91 32.33 24.83
C ALA A 14 37.91 32.17 23.28
N LYS A 15 38.26 30.98 22.83
CA LYS A 15 38.08 30.57 21.42
C LYS A 15 36.61 30.77 21.08
N LYS A 16 36.26 31.72 20.21
CA LYS A 16 34.95 31.83 19.58
C LYS A 16 34.65 30.52 18.88
N THR A 17 33.78 29.72 19.47
CA THR A 17 33.16 28.59 18.81
C THR A 17 32.39 29.15 17.62
N LYS A 18 32.81 28.80 16.39
CA LYS A 18 32.05 29.09 15.18
C LYS A 18 30.63 28.55 15.39
N ALA A 19 29.64 29.45 15.37
CA ALA A 19 28.23 29.08 15.39
C ALA A 19 28.00 28.04 14.30
N ALA A 20 27.37 26.89 14.65
CA ALA A 20 27.02 25.87 13.70
C ALA A 20 26.11 26.53 12.65
N ALA A 21 26.40 26.28 11.37
CA ALA A 21 25.55 26.76 10.26
C ALA A 21 24.09 26.30 10.49
N PRO A 22 23.10 27.16 10.21
CA PRO A 22 21.70 26.81 10.42
C PRO A 22 21.34 25.55 9.63
N ARG A 23 20.60 24.64 10.28
CA ARG A 23 20.19 23.37 9.71
C ARG A 23 19.16 23.60 8.59
N LEU A 24 19.42 23.06 7.41
CA LEU A 24 18.49 23.14 6.28
C LEU A 24 17.22 22.36 6.56
N SER A 25 16.07 22.95 6.26
CA SER A 25 14.77 22.28 6.33
C SER A 25 14.69 21.16 5.27
N ARG A 26 14.15 20.01 5.64
CA ARG A 26 13.86 18.92 4.69
C ARG A 26 12.54 19.12 3.93
N MET A 27 11.66 19.98 4.46
CA MET A 27 10.31 20.20 3.94
C MET A 27 10.18 21.49 3.13
N ARG A 28 11.01 22.48 3.41
CA ARG A 28 10.94 23.81 2.80
C ARG A 28 12.28 24.15 2.15
N ARG A 29 12.24 24.35 0.84
CA ARG A 29 13.41 24.82 0.07
C ARG A 29 13.72 26.28 0.43
N PRO A 30 14.98 26.63 0.72
CA PRO A 30 15.40 28.03 0.81
C PRO A 30 15.20 28.72 -0.56
N PRO A 31 14.69 29.96 -0.58
CA PRO A 31 14.38 30.66 -1.84
C PRO A 31 15.63 30.90 -2.72
N GLU A 32 16.80 31.00 -2.11
CA GLU A 32 18.10 31.26 -2.75
C GLU A 32 18.73 30.00 -3.38
N LEU A 33 18.21 28.80 -3.14
CA LEU A 33 18.77 27.56 -3.67
C LEU A 33 17.88 26.95 -4.76
N GLU A 34 18.50 26.57 -5.86
CA GLU A 34 17.86 25.70 -6.83
C GLU A 34 17.54 24.32 -6.20
N VAL A 35 16.53 23.61 -6.74
CA VAL A 35 16.09 22.35 -6.15
C VAL A 35 17.22 21.30 -6.09
N ALA A 36 18.02 21.21 -7.14
CA ALA A 36 19.15 20.27 -7.20
C ALA A 36 20.25 20.62 -6.17
N ASP A 37 20.54 21.91 -6.01
CA ASP A 37 21.52 22.38 -5.04
C ASP A 37 21.03 22.17 -3.61
N TRP A 38 19.75 22.42 -3.34
CA TRP A 38 19.15 22.13 -2.05
C TRP A 38 19.21 20.63 -1.73
N GLN A 39 18.90 19.75 -2.68
CA GLN A 39 18.98 18.29 -2.51
C GLN A 39 20.41 17.81 -2.27
N THR A 40 21.39 18.41 -2.96
CA THR A 40 22.82 18.16 -2.73
C THR A 40 23.24 18.62 -1.33
N ALA A 41 22.84 19.83 -0.93
CA ALA A 41 23.14 20.38 0.39
C ALA A 41 22.51 19.55 1.53
N LEU A 42 21.29 19.01 1.34
CA LEU A 42 20.66 18.09 2.30
C LEU A 42 21.46 16.79 2.46
N ARG A 43 21.98 16.20 1.37
CA ARG A 43 22.83 15.00 1.43
C ARG A 43 24.15 15.27 2.13
N ARG A 44 24.73 16.45 1.88
CA ARG A 44 25.95 16.93 2.55
C ARG A 44 25.72 17.12 4.05
N GLN A 45 24.61 17.76 4.43
CA GLN A 45 24.22 17.91 5.84
C GLN A 45 24.00 16.53 6.48
N PHE A 46 23.22 15.65 5.87
CA PHE A 46 22.93 14.33 6.39
C PHE A 46 24.19 13.47 6.53
N GLY A 47 25.09 13.48 5.54
CA GLY A 47 26.36 12.76 5.60
C GLY A 47 27.24 13.20 6.77
N ARG A 48 27.24 14.51 7.11
CA ARG A 48 27.98 15.03 8.26
C ARG A 48 27.37 14.69 9.62
N GLU A 49 26.05 14.52 9.68
CA GLU A 49 25.30 14.23 10.90
C GLU A 49 25.31 12.73 11.27
N GLN A 50 25.58 11.84 10.31
CA GLN A 50 25.52 10.39 10.54
C GLN A 50 26.84 9.85 11.11
N ALA A 51 26.70 8.86 12.03
CA ALA A 51 27.81 8.12 12.61
C ALA A 51 28.20 6.93 11.71
N PHE A 52 28.62 7.21 10.47
CA PHE A 52 29.15 6.17 9.57
C PHE A 52 30.61 5.84 9.92
N GLU A 53 31.01 4.60 9.64
CA GLU A 53 32.39 4.12 9.70
C GLU A 53 33.02 4.11 8.31
N LEU A 54 34.29 4.49 8.22
CA LEU A 54 35.05 4.56 6.97
C LEU A 54 36.25 3.62 7.02
N ALA A 55 36.32 2.66 6.12
CA ALA A 55 37.48 1.81 5.91
C ALA A 55 38.01 2.01 4.49
N ASN A 56 39.32 2.26 4.37
CA ASN A 56 39.98 2.35 3.07
C ASN A 56 40.23 0.93 2.54
N LEU A 57 39.80 0.65 1.31
CA LEU A 57 39.95 -0.66 0.65
C LEU A 57 41.16 -0.69 -0.31
N GLY A 58 41.67 0.47 -0.72
CA GLY A 58 42.82 0.57 -1.60
C GLY A 58 44.08 1.04 -0.88
N SER A 59 45.12 1.34 -1.63
CA SER A 59 46.42 1.75 -1.11
C SER A 59 46.60 3.27 -0.96
N ALA A 60 45.86 4.07 -1.73
CA ALA A 60 46.00 5.52 -1.70
C ALA A 60 45.22 6.15 -0.55
N PRO A 61 45.74 7.16 0.15
CA PRO A 61 45.09 7.72 1.35
C PRO A 61 43.87 8.58 1.05
N VAL A 62 43.72 9.14 -0.17
CA VAL A 62 42.64 10.09 -0.54
C VAL A 62 41.88 9.61 -1.77
N PHE A 63 42.51 9.43 -2.90
CA PHE A 63 41.94 8.94 -4.14
C PHE A 63 41.94 7.41 -4.13
N SER A 64 40.93 6.82 -3.55
CA SER A 64 40.87 5.40 -3.28
C SER A 64 39.41 4.91 -3.29
N GLU A 65 39.24 3.62 -3.06
CA GLU A 65 37.94 3.00 -2.75
C GLU A 65 37.81 2.85 -1.25
N PHE A 66 36.62 3.13 -0.76
CA PHE A 66 36.28 3.09 0.66
C PHE A 66 35.04 2.24 0.88
N ARG A 67 34.98 1.55 2.03
CA ARG A 67 33.77 0.96 2.55
C ARG A 67 33.19 1.91 3.59
N VAL A 68 31.94 2.35 3.34
CA VAL A 68 31.16 3.14 4.29
C VAL A 68 30.12 2.22 4.92
N SER A 69 30.22 1.98 6.23
CA SER A 69 29.32 1.11 6.99
C SER A 69 28.43 1.96 7.89
N ASN A 70 27.17 1.53 8.02
CA ASN A 70 26.24 2.10 9.00
C ASN A 70 26.07 1.12 10.16
N PRO A 71 26.64 1.38 11.34
CA PRO A 71 26.56 0.46 12.49
C PRO A 71 25.13 0.17 12.95
N ALA A 72 24.23 1.16 12.81
CA ALA A 72 22.84 1.02 13.25
C ALA A 72 22.02 0.04 12.39
N SER A 73 22.36 -0.14 11.11
CA SER A 73 21.60 -0.99 10.18
C SER A 73 22.41 -2.19 9.65
N GLY A 74 23.70 -2.28 9.97
CA GLY A 74 24.63 -3.30 9.44
C GLY A 74 24.90 -3.20 7.94
N THR A 75 24.37 -2.16 7.25
CA THR A 75 24.55 -2.00 5.81
C THR A 75 25.88 -1.33 5.49
N HIS A 76 26.50 -1.77 4.40
CA HIS A 76 27.74 -1.18 3.90
C HIS A 76 27.67 -0.90 2.40
N TYR A 77 28.39 0.13 1.95
CA TYR A 77 28.47 0.54 0.55
C TYR A 77 29.90 0.86 0.17
N ARG A 78 30.27 0.55 -1.09
CA ARG A 78 31.54 0.92 -1.68
C ARG A 78 31.45 2.33 -2.24
N VAL A 79 32.43 3.18 -1.92
CA VAL A 79 32.56 4.56 -2.37
C VAL A 79 33.91 4.75 -3.01
N ALA A 80 33.95 5.18 -4.28
CA ALA A 80 35.18 5.55 -4.96
C ALA A 80 35.28 7.07 -5.04
N ILE A 81 36.42 7.64 -4.56
CA ILE A 81 36.68 9.08 -4.57
C ILE A 81 37.70 9.41 -5.66
N ARG A 82 37.30 10.32 -6.56
CA ARG A 82 38.10 10.82 -7.71
C ARG A 82 38.20 12.36 -7.67
N GLY A 83 37.33 13.07 -6.97
CA GLY A 83 37.32 14.53 -6.91
C GLY A 83 36.37 15.10 -5.88
N GLN A 84 36.25 16.43 -5.86
CA GLN A 84 35.34 17.15 -4.94
C GLN A 84 33.99 17.48 -5.60
N THR A 85 33.93 17.51 -6.91
CA THR A 85 32.72 17.91 -7.66
C THR A 85 31.74 16.74 -7.77
N PRO A 86 30.43 16.97 -7.65
CA PRO A 86 29.45 15.96 -7.98
C PRO A 86 29.66 15.36 -9.38
N GLY A 87 29.46 14.04 -9.51
CA GLY A 87 29.68 13.29 -10.76
C GLY A 87 31.10 12.73 -10.93
N GLN A 88 32.09 13.19 -10.17
CA GLN A 88 33.45 12.62 -10.20
C GLN A 88 33.61 11.35 -9.37
N ASN A 89 32.70 11.11 -8.45
CA ASN A 89 32.76 10.02 -7.47
C ASN A 89 31.69 8.98 -7.73
N PHE A 90 31.86 7.78 -7.17
CA PHE A 90 30.92 6.68 -7.33
C PHE A 90 30.50 6.12 -5.96
N CYS A 91 29.26 5.64 -5.85
CA CYS A 91 28.77 4.90 -4.69
C CYS A 91 27.79 3.80 -5.11
N THR A 92 27.91 2.61 -4.51
CA THR A 92 27.00 1.49 -4.79
C THR A 92 25.61 1.62 -4.13
N CYS A 93 25.33 2.73 -3.44
CA CYS A 93 24.03 2.87 -2.75
C CYS A 93 22.90 3.23 -3.72
N PRO A 94 21.64 2.78 -3.43
CA PRO A 94 20.48 3.09 -4.27
C PRO A 94 20.20 4.59 -4.45
N ASP A 95 20.48 5.43 -3.42
CA ASP A 95 20.31 6.89 -3.54
C ASP A 95 21.21 7.48 -4.64
N TYR A 96 22.48 7.06 -4.72
CA TYR A 96 23.39 7.51 -5.77
C TYR A 96 22.89 7.11 -7.16
N ALA A 97 22.47 5.87 -7.33
CA ALA A 97 22.03 5.33 -8.61
C ALA A 97 20.76 6.00 -9.17
N THR A 98 19.90 6.60 -8.30
CA THR A 98 18.59 7.08 -8.72
C THR A 98 18.34 8.58 -8.51
N ASN A 99 19.25 9.32 -7.88
CA ASN A 99 19.00 10.72 -7.51
C ASN A 99 19.44 11.75 -8.57
N HIS A 100 20.21 11.36 -9.58
CA HIS A 100 20.74 12.21 -10.66
C HIS A 100 21.55 13.44 -10.19
N LEU A 101 22.09 13.42 -8.98
CA LEU A 101 22.89 14.52 -8.43
C LEU A 101 24.39 14.29 -8.54
N GLY A 102 24.82 13.09 -8.94
CA GLY A 102 26.24 12.71 -8.95
C GLY A 102 26.90 12.65 -7.56
N THR A 103 26.10 12.70 -6.50
CA THR A 103 26.56 12.55 -5.11
C THR A 103 25.48 11.90 -4.24
N CYS A 104 25.87 11.44 -3.04
CA CYS A 104 24.96 10.89 -2.03
C CYS A 104 25.53 11.14 -0.62
N LYS A 105 24.75 10.84 0.39
CA LYS A 105 25.18 10.99 1.80
C LYS A 105 26.50 10.28 2.12
N HIS A 106 26.79 9.13 1.49
CA HIS A 106 28.01 8.35 1.75
C HIS A 106 29.24 9.02 1.09
N ILE A 107 29.10 9.52 -0.13
CA ILE A 107 30.14 10.32 -0.80
C ILE A 107 30.42 11.59 0.01
N GLU A 108 29.40 12.35 0.40
CA GLU A 108 29.54 13.58 1.17
C GLU A 108 30.16 13.36 2.56
N PHE A 109 29.82 12.24 3.22
CA PHE A 109 30.49 11.80 4.46
C PHE A 109 31.97 11.51 4.23
N THR A 110 32.29 10.73 3.19
CA THR A 110 33.69 10.36 2.88
C THR A 110 34.51 11.59 2.53
N LEU A 111 33.99 12.50 1.69
CA LEU A 111 34.64 13.75 1.34
C LEU A 111 34.90 14.63 2.59
N ALA A 112 33.93 14.73 3.49
CA ALA A 112 34.09 15.50 4.72
C ALA A 112 35.22 14.92 5.61
N ARG A 113 35.32 13.59 5.72
CA ARG A 113 36.40 12.93 6.48
C ARG A 113 37.76 13.10 5.83
N LEU A 114 37.86 12.92 4.53
CA LEU A 114 39.12 13.06 3.77
C LEU A 114 39.63 14.50 3.76
N LEU A 115 38.77 15.51 3.62
CA LEU A 115 39.13 16.92 3.71
C LEU A 115 39.62 17.35 5.09
N ALA A 116 39.15 16.69 6.16
CA ALA A 116 39.61 16.92 7.53
C ALA A 116 40.93 16.19 7.85
N GLN A 117 41.31 15.20 7.06
CA GLN A 117 42.52 14.40 7.25
C GLN A 117 43.78 15.24 6.87
N ARG A 118 44.89 14.99 7.57
CA ARG A 118 46.18 15.64 7.25
C ARG A 118 46.59 15.33 5.82
N GLY A 119 46.88 16.37 5.03
CA GLY A 119 47.26 16.26 3.60
C GLY A 119 46.08 16.12 2.64
N GLY A 120 44.85 15.90 3.11
CA GLY A 120 43.67 15.72 2.25
C GLY A 120 43.39 16.89 1.34
N LYS A 121 43.36 18.11 1.87
CA LYS A 121 43.16 19.34 1.05
C LYS A 121 44.22 19.49 -0.03
N ALA A 122 45.50 19.19 0.28
CA ALA A 122 46.60 19.25 -0.69
C ALA A 122 46.47 18.18 -1.79
N ALA A 123 46.01 16.98 -1.47
CA ALA A 123 45.74 15.93 -2.43
C ALA A 123 44.61 16.35 -3.40
N PHE A 124 43.50 16.88 -2.90
CA PHE A 124 42.42 17.37 -3.76
C PHE A 124 42.82 18.55 -4.64
N LYS A 125 43.73 19.42 -4.16
CA LYS A 125 44.26 20.51 -4.98
C LYS A 125 45.16 20.01 -6.15
N ARG A 126 45.90 18.91 -5.94
CA ARG A 126 46.68 18.27 -7.01
C ARG A 126 45.81 17.58 -8.07
N GLY A 127 44.61 17.15 -7.71
CA GLY A 127 43.68 16.43 -8.55
C GLY A 127 43.96 14.91 -8.62
N PHE A 128 42.99 14.19 -9.13
CA PHE A 128 43.07 12.75 -9.39
C PHE A 128 43.68 12.53 -10.80
N GLN A 129 44.65 11.66 -10.90
CA GLN A 129 45.15 11.13 -12.16
C GLN A 129 44.88 9.62 -12.17
N SER A 130 44.16 9.15 -13.18
CA SER A 130 43.88 7.72 -13.31
C SER A 130 45.11 7.02 -13.84
N ALA A 131 45.48 5.94 -13.19
CA ALA A 131 46.60 5.08 -13.68
C ALA A 131 46.14 4.14 -14.81
N SER A 132 44.84 3.98 -15.02
CA SER A 132 44.23 3.16 -16.09
C SER A 132 43.07 3.89 -16.74
N SER A 133 42.75 3.52 -17.98
CA SER A 133 41.50 3.97 -18.61
C SER A 133 40.31 3.22 -18.00
N GLU A 134 39.17 3.90 -17.87
CA GLU A 134 37.98 3.33 -17.20
C GLU A 134 36.71 3.56 -18.03
N ILE A 135 35.92 2.50 -18.21
CA ILE A 135 34.53 2.54 -18.74
C ILE A 135 33.57 2.42 -17.58
N TRP A 136 32.74 3.42 -17.42
CA TRP A 136 31.86 3.55 -16.26
C TRP A 136 30.47 4.05 -16.66
N LEU A 137 29.47 3.84 -15.78
CA LEU A 137 28.09 4.26 -15.99
C LEU A 137 27.84 5.60 -15.27
N ASP A 138 27.50 6.63 -16.05
CA ASP A 138 27.12 7.94 -15.53
C ASP A 138 25.66 7.94 -15.08
N TYR A 139 25.43 8.29 -13.81
CA TYR A 139 24.12 8.40 -13.17
C TYR A 139 23.65 9.86 -13.02
N ALA A 140 24.37 10.83 -13.53
CA ALA A 140 24.02 12.24 -13.45
C ALA A 140 23.02 12.66 -14.54
N GLY A 141 21.88 12.01 -14.59
CA GLY A 141 20.84 12.19 -15.59
C GLY A 141 20.39 10.86 -16.17
N ASP A 142 20.05 10.82 -17.46
CA ASP A 142 19.85 9.55 -18.16
C ASP A 142 21.15 8.75 -18.14
N ARG A 143 21.04 7.47 -17.76
CA ARG A 143 22.20 6.58 -17.68
C ARG A 143 22.94 6.51 -19.02
N ARG A 144 24.24 6.81 -19.00
CA ARG A 144 25.12 6.76 -20.19
C ARG A 144 26.43 6.09 -19.84
N VAL A 145 26.87 5.18 -20.69
CA VAL A 145 28.24 4.61 -20.59
C VAL A 145 29.25 5.65 -21.04
N ARG A 146 30.23 5.94 -20.19
CA ARG A 146 31.29 6.90 -20.46
C ARG A 146 32.66 6.25 -20.39
N LEU A 147 33.62 6.85 -21.12
CA LEU A 147 35.03 6.49 -21.11
C LEU A 147 35.84 7.61 -20.47
N THR A 148 36.70 7.24 -19.54
CA THR A 148 37.78 8.11 -19.05
C THR A 148 39.12 7.52 -19.52
N LEU A 149 39.92 8.30 -20.20
CA LEU A 149 41.23 7.86 -20.69
C LEU A 149 42.32 8.28 -19.72
N SER A 150 43.30 7.41 -19.49
CA SER A 150 44.53 7.74 -18.78
C SER A 150 45.52 8.48 -19.72
N ALA A 151 46.47 9.18 -19.15
CA ALA A 151 47.42 9.99 -19.89
C ALA A 151 48.35 9.17 -20.81
N ASP A 152 48.56 7.91 -20.52
CA ASP A 152 49.39 6.94 -21.22
C ASP A 152 48.63 6.10 -22.27
N CYS A 153 47.40 6.46 -22.59
CA CYS A 153 46.57 5.72 -23.55
C CYS A 153 47.24 5.67 -24.95
N PRO A 154 47.43 4.48 -25.54
CA PRO A 154 48.02 4.34 -26.87
C PRO A 154 47.19 5.04 -27.95
N ALA A 155 47.84 5.68 -28.91
CA ALA A 155 47.17 6.41 -29.99
C ALA A 155 46.23 5.51 -30.82
N SER A 156 46.60 4.25 -31.04
CA SER A 156 45.75 3.25 -31.71
C SER A 156 44.44 2.98 -30.96
N LEU A 157 44.52 2.84 -29.63
CA LEU A 157 43.36 2.63 -28.76
C LEU A 157 42.50 3.89 -28.71
N LEU A 158 43.10 5.08 -28.63
CA LEU A 158 42.40 6.36 -28.69
C LEU A 158 41.60 6.52 -29.99
N ALA A 159 42.19 6.12 -31.14
CA ALA A 159 41.50 6.17 -32.44
C ALA A 159 40.26 5.23 -32.46
N GLN A 160 40.38 4.04 -31.90
CA GLN A 160 39.23 3.12 -31.77
C GLN A 160 38.19 3.66 -30.79
N ALA A 161 38.62 4.20 -29.65
CA ALA A 161 37.73 4.81 -28.66
C ALA A 161 36.89 5.96 -29.26
N ARG A 162 37.47 6.81 -30.09
CA ARG A 162 36.75 7.91 -30.78
C ARG A 162 35.70 7.43 -31.78
N ARG A 163 35.76 6.20 -32.28
CA ARG A 163 34.71 5.61 -33.13
C ARG A 163 33.50 5.20 -32.32
N LEU A 164 33.73 4.68 -31.13
CA LEU A 164 32.66 4.17 -30.24
C LEU A 164 32.09 5.25 -29.36
N PHE A 165 32.93 6.16 -28.87
CA PHE A 165 32.56 7.20 -27.92
C PHE A 165 32.55 8.57 -28.56
N ASP A 166 31.61 9.41 -28.20
CA ASP A 166 31.51 10.79 -28.61
C ASP A 166 32.29 11.69 -27.64
N ALA A 167 33.46 12.18 -28.09
CA ALA A 167 34.32 13.02 -27.27
C ALA A 167 33.66 14.36 -26.91
N ASP A 168 32.91 14.95 -27.84
CA ASP A 168 32.22 16.24 -27.65
C ASP A 168 31.05 16.12 -26.68
N ALA A 169 30.44 14.92 -26.57
CA ALA A 169 29.44 14.59 -25.58
C ALA A 169 30.04 14.05 -24.28
N GLY A 170 31.29 14.36 -23.95
CA GLY A 170 31.99 13.90 -22.73
C GLY A 170 32.28 12.41 -22.74
N TRP A 171 32.74 11.90 -23.87
CA TRP A 171 33.06 10.48 -24.05
C TRP A 171 31.90 9.52 -23.75
N ALA A 172 30.70 9.86 -24.20
CA ALA A 172 29.55 8.98 -24.10
C ALA A 172 29.54 7.91 -25.20
N LEU A 173 29.28 6.66 -24.87
CA LEU A 173 29.17 5.55 -25.82
C LEU A 173 27.97 5.79 -26.75
N ARG A 174 28.20 5.66 -28.05
CA ARG A 174 27.19 5.80 -29.11
C ARG A 174 26.25 4.60 -29.08
N ARG A 175 24.95 4.85 -29.14
CA ARG A 175 23.92 3.80 -29.01
C ARG A 175 24.01 2.72 -30.11
N ASP A 176 24.37 3.11 -31.31
CA ASP A 176 24.55 2.22 -32.48
C ASP A 176 25.79 1.33 -32.37
N ARG A 177 26.69 1.58 -31.40
CA ARG A 177 27.96 0.90 -31.24
C ARG A 177 28.10 0.06 -29.95
N LEU A 178 27.01 -0.18 -29.28
CA LEU A 178 27.01 -0.93 -28.00
C LEU A 178 27.63 -2.34 -28.13
N GLY A 179 27.46 -3.00 -29.27
CA GLY A 179 28.02 -4.33 -29.54
C GLY A 179 29.53 -4.39 -29.74
N GLU A 180 30.17 -3.24 -30.04
CA GLU A 180 31.59 -3.19 -30.35
C GLU A 180 32.49 -2.97 -29.13
N LEU A 181 31.91 -2.79 -27.92
CA LEU A 181 32.66 -2.50 -26.71
C LEU A 181 33.63 -3.61 -26.32
N GLU A 182 33.26 -4.85 -26.54
CA GLU A 182 34.14 -6.01 -26.28
C GLU A 182 35.39 -5.99 -27.14
N GLY A 183 35.27 -5.56 -28.43
CA GLY A 183 36.41 -5.38 -29.32
C GLY A 183 37.41 -4.31 -28.84
N LEU A 184 36.93 -3.22 -28.23
CA LEU A 184 37.79 -2.20 -27.63
C LEU A 184 38.56 -2.75 -26.42
N LEU A 185 37.91 -3.58 -25.57
CA LEU A 185 38.57 -4.21 -24.43
C LEU A 185 39.64 -5.21 -24.87
N GLN A 186 39.38 -6.00 -25.92
CA GLN A 186 40.36 -6.91 -26.52
C GLN A 186 41.55 -6.15 -27.12
N ALA A 187 41.31 -5.02 -27.80
CA ALA A 187 42.37 -4.18 -28.36
C ALA A 187 43.21 -3.54 -27.24
N ALA A 188 42.61 -3.12 -26.15
CA ALA A 188 43.34 -2.62 -24.99
C ALA A 188 44.24 -3.71 -24.38
N GLN A 189 43.73 -4.90 -24.20
CA GLN A 189 44.49 -6.05 -23.71
C GLN A 189 45.67 -6.39 -24.66
N SER A 190 45.44 -6.42 -25.96
CA SER A 190 46.49 -6.70 -26.98
C SER A 190 47.56 -5.63 -27.00
N SER A 191 47.25 -4.37 -26.68
CA SER A 191 48.23 -3.28 -26.61
C SER A 191 48.91 -3.16 -25.24
N GLY A 192 48.60 -4.06 -24.28
CA GLY A 192 49.16 -4.00 -22.93
C GLY A 192 48.64 -2.82 -22.09
N HIS A 193 47.57 -2.17 -22.52
CA HIS A 193 46.98 -1.03 -21.83
C HIS A 193 45.85 -1.47 -20.88
N GLU A 194 45.88 -1.00 -19.64
CA GLU A 194 44.84 -1.33 -18.65
C GLU A 194 43.57 -0.51 -18.90
N LEU A 195 42.54 -1.17 -19.46
CA LEU A 195 41.21 -0.61 -19.64
C LEU A 195 40.22 -1.37 -18.76
N ARG A 196 39.72 -0.74 -17.70
CA ARG A 196 38.77 -1.32 -16.78
C ARG A 196 37.34 -1.00 -17.20
N CYS A 197 36.48 -2.01 -17.26
CA CYS A 197 35.06 -1.84 -17.45
C CYS A 197 34.34 -2.25 -16.16
N HIS A 198 33.51 -1.37 -15.59
CA HIS A 198 32.81 -1.60 -14.36
C HIS A 198 31.61 -2.54 -14.56
N ASP A 199 31.27 -3.35 -13.52
CA ASP A 199 30.22 -4.38 -13.58
C ASP A 199 28.82 -3.81 -13.89
N ASP A 200 28.52 -2.60 -13.44
CA ASP A 200 27.25 -1.92 -13.69
C ASP A 200 27.07 -1.51 -15.16
N VAL A 201 28.14 -1.27 -15.88
CA VAL A 201 28.14 -1.08 -17.34
C VAL A 201 27.64 -2.36 -18.03
N TRP A 202 28.21 -3.51 -17.67
CA TRP A 202 27.80 -4.80 -18.24
C TRP A 202 26.35 -5.13 -17.94
N GLN A 203 25.91 -4.88 -16.71
CA GLN A 203 24.50 -5.07 -16.34
C GLN A 203 23.57 -4.16 -17.15
N PHE A 204 23.96 -2.92 -17.38
CA PHE A 204 23.18 -1.97 -18.19
C PHE A 204 23.11 -2.40 -19.65
N LEU A 205 24.24 -2.79 -20.25
CA LEU A 205 24.30 -3.28 -21.63
C LEU A 205 23.52 -4.59 -21.82
N ALA A 206 23.61 -5.51 -20.85
CA ALA A 206 22.84 -6.74 -20.86
C ALA A 206 21.33 -6.47 -20.85
N GLN A 207 20.86 -5.49 -20.07
CA GLN A 207 19.44 -5.09 -20.07
C GLN A 207 18.98 -4.57 -21.45
N ILE A 208 19.82 -3.79 -22.14
CA ILE A 208 19.50 -3.27 -23.48
C ILE A 208 19.44 -4.43 -24.48
N ARG A 209 20.50 -5.27 -24.53
CA ARG A 209 20.58 -6.43 -25.43
C ARG A 209 19.43 -7.41 -25.22
N ASP A 210 19.06 -7.69 -23.97
CA ASP A 210 17.92 -8.54 -23.64
C ASP A 210 16.60 -7.95 -24.14
N GLY A 211 16.43 -6.62 -24.04
CA GLY A 211 15.27 -5.92 -24.61
C GLY A 211 15.17 -6.06 -26.13
N GLU A 212 16.27 -5.85 -26.84
CA GLU A 212 16.37 -6.02 -28.30
C GLU A 212 16.14 -7.48 -28.70
N HIS A 213 16.73 -8.43 -27.99
CA HIS A 213 16.53 -9.85 -28.20
C HIS A 213 15.07 -10.27 -28.04
N ARG A 214 14.39 -9.80 -26.98
CA ARG A 214 12.95 -10.08 -26.79
C ARG A 214 12.12 -9.54 -27.95
N GLN A 215 12.38 -8.31 -28.36
CA GLN A 215 11.65 -7.70 -29.48
C GLN A 215 11.86 -8.48 -30.77
N THR A 216 13.10 -8.80 -31.15
CA THR A 216 13.45 -9.52 -32.37
C THR A 216 12.85 -10.95 -32.36
N THR A 217 12.99 -11.69 -31.27
CA THR A 217 12.47 -13.03 -31.11
C THR A 217 10.94 -13.07 -31.24
N LEU A 218 10.22 -12.15 -30.60
CA LEU A 218 8.75 -12.10 -30.68
C LEU A 218 8.27 -11.62 -32.05
N MET A 219 8.99 -10.73 -32.74
CA MET A 219 8.67 -10.34 -34.10
C MET A 219 8.89 -11.48 -35.09
N ALA A 220 9.94 -12.28 -34.93
CA ALA A 220 10.19 -13.47 -35.73
C ALA A 220 9.16 -14.57 -35.48
N ALA A 221 8.80 -14.83 -34.20
CA ALA A 221 7.84 -15.84 -33.83
C ALA A 221 6.39 -15.49 -34.25
N TYR A 222 6.05 -14.19 -34.23
CA TYR A 222 4.70 -13.68 -34.51
C TYR A 222 4.73 -12.53 -35.52
N PRO A 223 5.06 -12.79 -36.80
CA PRO A 223 5.25 -11.75 -37.80
C PRO A 223 3.98 -10.95 -38.11
N LYS A 224 2.79 -11.54 -37.89
CA LYS A 224 1.49 -10.85 -38.00
C LYS A 224 1.04 -10.17 -36.71
N GLY A 225 1.90 -10.08 -35.71
CA GLY A 225 1.61 -9.47 -34.41
C GLY A 225 0.39 -10.10 -33.73
N ILE A 226 -0.55 -9.27 -33.26
CA ILE A 226 -1.77 -9.73 -32.56
C ILE A 226 -2.69 -10.59 -33.41
N ARG A 227 -2.55 -10.53 -34.73
CA ARG A 227 -3.35 -11.32 -35.71
C ARG A 227 -2.73 -12.69 -36.04
N ASP A 228 -1.60 -13.02 -35.43
CA ASP A 228 -0.94 -14.31 -35.70
C ASP A 228 -1.73 -15.47 -35.13
N LYS A 229 -1.99 -16.46 -36.00
CA LYS A 229 -2.78 -17.65 -35.64
C LYS A 229 -2.09 -18.54 -34.60
N ALA A 230 -0.78 -18.48 -34.48
CA ALA A 230 -0.03 -19.25 -33.49
C ALA A 230 -0.40 -18.82 -32.04
N LEU A 231 -0.80 -17.57 -31.82
CA LEU A 231 -1.26 -17.06 -30.54
C LEU A 231 -2.60 -17.67 -30.08
N ASN A 232 -3.43 -18.21 -31.00
CA ASN A 232 -4.65 -18.91 -30.62
C ASN A 232 -4.39 -20.22 -29.87
N LYS A 233 -3.17 -20.77 -29.97
CA LYS A 233 -2.72 -21.99 -29.27
C LYS A 233 -1.87 -21.70 -28.04
N LEU A 234 -1.85 -20.45 -27.59
CA LEU A 234 -1.05 -20.04 -26.44
C LEU A 234 -1.63 -20.59 -25.14
N LEU A 235 -2.94 -20.53 -25.02
CA LEU A 235 -3.72 -21.03 -23.87
C LEU A 235 -4.81 -22.00 -24.33
N LYS A 236 -5.45 -22.69 -23.37
CA LYS A 236 -6.61 -23.58 -23.61
C LYS A 236 -7.83 -22.84 -24.16
N VAL A 237 -7.91 -21.54 -24.01
CA VAL A 237 -9.00 -20.68 -24.46
C VAL A 237 -8.50 -19.64 -25.45
N LYS A 238 -9.36 -19.20 -26.35
CA LYS A 238 -9.05 -18.13 -27.29
C LYS A 238 -9.06 -16.79 -26.57
N LEU A 239 -7.97 -16.05 -26.71
CA LEU A 239 -7.83 -14.70 -26.15
C LEU A 239 -8.53 -13.67 -27.03
N TYR A 240 -9.05 -12.61 -26.41
CA TYR A 240 -9.48 -11.42 -27.12
C TYR A 240 -8.26 -10.67 -27.70
N PRO A 241 -8.42 -9.92 -28.83
CA PRO A 241 -7.29 -9.23 -29.45
C PRO A 241 -6.52 -8.33 -28.50
N TYR A 242 -7.19 -7.57 -27.64
CA TYR A 242 -6.56 -6.72 -26.66
C TYR A 242 -5.83 -7.51 -25.56
N GLN A 243 -6.28 -8.73 -25.22
CA GLN A 243 -5.58 -9.60 -24.25
C GLN A 243 -4.29 -10.16 -24.86
N VAL A 244 -4.33 -10.52 -26.14
CA VAL A 244 -3.13 -10.89 -26.89
C VAL A 244 -2.14 -9.75 -26.93
N GLU A 245 -2.61 -8.53 -27.21
CA GLU A 245 -1.79 -7.31 -27.18
C GLU A 245 -1.13 -7.11 -25.82
N GLY A 246 -1.89 -7.26 -24.72
CA GLY A 246 -1.36 -7.14 -23.35
C GLY A 246 -0.30 -8.18 -23.03
N ALA A 247 -0.50 -9.43 -23.45
CA ALA A 247 0.49 -10.49 -23.26
C ALA A 247 1.77 -10.24 -24.06
N LEU A 248 1.65 -9.84 -25.33
CA LEU A 248 2.81 -9.47 -26.16
C LEU A 248 3.52 -8.23 -25.66
N PHE A 249 2.79 -7.22 -25.18
CA PHE A 249 3.38 -6.04 -24.56
C PHE A 249 4.23 -6.44 -23.34
N ALA A 250 3.68 -7.25 -22.44
CA ALA A 250 4.40 -7.71 -21.25
C ALA A 250 5.68 -8.49 -21.61
N ALA A 251 5.58 -9.40 -22.59
CA ALA A 251 6.73 -10.19 -23.05
C ALA A 251 7.82 -9.31 -23.72
N ARG A 252 7.45 -8.29 -24.49
CA ARG A 252 8.40 -7.32 -25.11
C ARG A 252 9.05 -6.44 -24.06
N ALA A 253 8.28 -5.88 -23.16
CA ALA A 253 8.78 -4.99 -22.12
C ALA A 253 9.69 -5.71 -21.11
N GLY A 254 9.44 -7.01 -20.85
CA GLY A 254 10.16 -7.80 -19.85
C GLY A 254 9.73 -7.46 -18.42
N ARG A 255 9.68 -6.18 -18.09
CA ARG A 255 9.16 -5.65 -16.84
C ARG A 255 8.12 -4.58 -17.14
N CYS A 256 6.89 -4.77 -16.69
CA CYS A 256 5.78 -3.89 -17.07
C CYS A 256 4.70 -3.78 -15.99
N LEU A 257 3.84 -2.77 -16.17
CA LEU A 257 2.61 -2.55 -15.44
C LEU A 257 1.42 -2.70 -16.40
N ILE A 258 0.54 -3.65 -16.14
CA ILE A 258 -0.76 -3.76 -16.81
C ILE A 258 -1.79 -3.07 -15.92
N GLY A 259 -2.13 -1.85 -16.31
CA GLY A 259 -3.04 -0.97 -15.61
C GLY A 259 -4.46 -0.96 -16.19
N ASP A 260 -4.84 -1.98 -16.94
CA ASP A 260 -6.16 -2.14 -17.58
C ASP A 260 -7.29 -1.97 -16.56
N GLU A 261 -8.41 -1.41 -17.01
CA GLU A 261 -9.59 -1.26 -16.19
C GLU A 261 -10.05 -2.62 -15.62
N MET A 262 -10.68 -2.59 -14.46
CA MET A 262 -11.13 -3.83 -13.80
C MET A 262 -12.15 -4.59 -14.66
N GLY A 263 -11.98 -5.92 -14.72
CA GLY A 263 -12.84 -6.78 -15.54
C GLY A 263 -12.36 -7.03 -16.96
N LEU A 264 -11.23 -6.45 -17.41
CA LEU A 264 -10.61 -6.71 -18.72
C LEU A 264 -9.74 -8.00 -18.73
N GLY A 265 -9.73 -8.77 -17.66
CA GLY A 265 -9.00 -10.05 -17.62
C GLY A 265 -7.48 -9.89 -17.53
N LYS A 266 -7.00 -9.04 -16.61
CA LYS A 266 -5.55 -8.89 -16.35
C LYS A 266 -4.87 -10.21 -16.00
N THR A 267 -5.53 -11.06 -15.24
CA THR A 267 -5.01 -12.39 -14.84
C THR A 267 -4.71 -13.26 -16.05
N ILE A 268 -5.65 -13.40 -17.01
CA ILE A 268 -5.42 -14.22 -18.20
C ILE A 268 -4.33 -13.63 -19.11
N GLN A 269 -4.19 -12.29 -19.16
CA GLN A 269 -3.09 -11.64 -19.88
C GLN A 269 -1.73 -11.98 -19.24
N ALA A 270 -1.64 -11.97 -17.91
CA ALA A 270 -0.42 -12.33 -17.19
C ALA A 270 -0.07 -13.81 -17.34
N ILE A 271 -1.06 -14.72 -17.33
CA ILE A 271 -0.86 -16.14 -17.59
C ILE A 271 -0.37 -16.36 -19.04
N ALA A 272 -0.98 -15.67 -20.01
CA ALA A 272 -0.55 -15.72 -21.42
C ALA A 272 0.89 -15.18 -21.59
N ALA A 273 1.22 -14.08 -20.91
CA ALA A 273 2.59 -13.56 -20.91
C ALA A 273 3.58 -14.56 -20.28
N ALA A 274 3.22 -15.22 -19.17
CA ALA A 274 4.06 -16.27 -18.56
C ALA A 274 4.32 -17.42 -19.52
N GLU A 275 3.32 -17.83 -20.32
CA GLU A 275 3.50 -18.84 -21.39
C GLU A 275 4.43 -18.33 -22.52
N LEU A 276 4.34 -17.04 -22.91
CA LEU A 276 5.27 -16.47 -23.89
C LEU A 276 6.70 -16.46 -23.35
N PHE A 277 6.89 -16.08 -22.09
CA PHE A 277 8.19 -16.10 -21.44
C PHE A 277 8.76 -17.52 -21.34
N ALA A 278 7.93 -18.50 -21.00
CA ALA A 278 8.34 -19.90 -20.94
C ALA A 278 8.75 -20.44 -22.31
N ARG A 279 7.99 -20.14 -23.36
CA ARG A 279 8.22 -20.66 -24.72
C ARG A 279 9.44 -20.04 -25.41
N HIS A 280 9.70 -18.77 -25.18
CA HIS A 280 10.69 -18.02 -25.95
C HIS A 280 11.92 -17.60 -25.16
N PHE A 281 11.83 -17.50 -23.83
CA PHE A 281 12.88 -16.91 -22.98
C PHE A 281 13.31 -17.81 -21.82
N GLY A 282 12.89 -19.10 -21.84
CA GLY A 282 13.35 -20.10 -20.87
C GLY A 282 12.88 -19.91 -19.43
N VAL A 283 11.80 -19.15 -19.22
CA VAL A 283 11.22 -18.97 -17.88
C VAL A 283 10.60 -20.27 -17.39
N CYS A 284 11.06 -20.78 -16.26
CA CYS A 284 10.58 -22.01 -15.63
C CYS A 284 10.11 -21.80 -14.16
N ARG A 285 10.41 -20.65 -13.56
CA ARG A 285 10.06 -20.34 -12.16
C ARG A 285 9.26 -19.04 -12.09
N VAL A 286 7.95 -19.16 -11.98
CA VAL A 286 7.01 -18.03 -11.89
C VAL A 286 6.55 -17.86 -10.45
N LEU A 287 6.70 -16.68 -9.87
CA LEU A 287 6.15 -16.31 -8.58
C LEU A 287 4.97 -15.37 -8.75
N VAL A 288 3.79 -15.80 -8.32
CA VAL A 288 2.61 -14.94 -8.22
C VAL A 288 2.46 -14.44 -6.79
N VAL A 289 2.45 -13.12 -6.60
CA VAL A 289 2.21 -12.45 -5.32
C VAL A 289 0.87 -11.75 -5.40
N CYS A 290 -0.10 -12.20 -4.60
CA CYS A 290 -1.46 -11.66 -4.63
C CYS A 290 -2.05 -11.53 -3.21
N PRO A 291 -3.17 -10.84 -3.02
CA PRO A 291 -3.93 -10.90 -1.76
C PRO A 291 -4.27 -12.34 -1.37
N THR A 292 -4.26 -12.63 -0.07
CA THR A 292 -4.49 -13.99 0.45
C THR A 292 -5.78 -14.61 -0.08
N SER A 293 -6.84 -13.81 -0.26
CA SER A 293 -8.13 -14.24 -0.81
C SER A 293 -8.09 -14.70 -2.27
N LEU A 294 -7.08 -14.28 -3.03
CA LEU A 294 -6.96 -14.58 -4.46
C LEU A 294 -6.09 -15.81 -4.78
N LYS A 295 -5.36 -16.36 -3.81
CA LYS A 295 -4.42 -17.47 -4.07
C LYS A 295 -5.08 -18.66 -4.77
N HIS A 296 -6.21 -19.13 -4.27
CA HIS A 296 -6.94 -20.27 -4.83
C HIS A 296 -7.61 -19.93 -6.17
N GLN A 297 -8.07 -18.69 -6.35
CA GLN A 297 -8.58 -18.23 -7.64
C GLN A 297 -7.45 -18.26 -8.70
N TRP A 298 -6.26 -17.75 -8.39
CA TRP A 298 -5.12 -17.82 -9.30
C TRP A 298 -4.79 -19.27 -9.70
N LYS A 299 -4.80 -20.21 -8.73
CA LYS A 299 -4.62 -21.64 -9.00
C LYS A 299 -5.69 -22.18 -9.96
N SER A 300 -6.97 -21.85 -9.72
CA SER A 300 -8.09 -22.25 -10.55
C SER A 300 -8.00 -21.66 -11.98
N GLU A 301 -7.61 -20.39 -12.11
CA GLU A 301 -7.44 -19.73 -13.41
C GLU A 301 -6.26 -20.31 -14.20
N PHE A 302 -5.14 -20.64 -13.56
CA PHE A 302 -4.05 -21.37 -14.21
C PHE A 302 -4.52 -22.74 -14.73
N ALA A 303 -5.20 -23.51 -13.89
CA ALA A 303 -5.72 -24.83 -14.30
C ALA A 303 -6.72 -24.74 -15.46
N ARG A 304 -7.52 -23.67 -15.49
CA ARG A 304 -8.49 -23.41 -16.55
C ARG A 304 -7.84 -22.97 -17.87
N PHE A 305 -6.77 -22.19 -17.82
CA PHE A 305 -6.23 -21.51 -18.99
C PHE A 305 -4.92 -22.11 -19.51
N ALA A 306 -4.09 -22.67 -18.63
CA ALA A 306 -2.77 -23.22 -18.97
C ALA A 306 -2.62 -24.68 -18.49
N GLU A 307 -1.63 -25.40 -19.08
CA GLU A 307 -1.26 -26.78 -18.70
C GLU A 307 0.03 -26.75 -17.88
N ARG A 308 0.02 -26.01 -16.78
CA ARG A 308 1.20 -25.85 -15.92
C ARG A 308 0.91 -26.28 -14.51
N GLU A 309 1.91 -26.88 -13.88
CA GLU A 309 1.85 -27.23 -12.47
C GLU A 309 1.94 -25.98 -11.62
N VAL A 310 0.98 -25.81 -10.68
CA VAL A 310 0.82 -24.62 -9.87
C VAL A 310 0.65 -24.99 -8.42
N GLN A 311 1.50 -24.45 -7.56
CA GLN A 311 1.50 -24.70 -6.14
C GLN A 311 1.11 -23.43 -5.35
N VAL A 312 0.17 -23.57 -4.41
CA VAL A 312 -0.17 -22.52 -3.47
C VAL A 312 0.69 -22.67 -2.22
N ILE A 313 1.48 -21.64 -1.89
CA ILE A 313 2.31 -21.61 -0.69
C ILE A 313 1.44 -21.31 0.53
N GLN A 314 1.37 -22.28 1.47
CA GLN A 314 0.51 -22.18 2.65
C GLN A 314 0.99 -23.07 3.79
N GLY A 315 0.43 -22.87 4.98
CA GLY A 315 0.76 -23.63 6.18
C GLY A 315 1.90 -23.01 7.01
N LEU A 316 2.48 -23.79 7.88
CA LEU A 316 3.61 -23.39 8.74
C LEU A 316 4.91 -23.29 7.94
N ARG A 317 5.92 -22.59 8.49
CA ARG A 317 7.19 -22.37 7.79
C ARG A 317 7.88 -23.65 7.30
N PRO A 318 7.96 -24.78 8.05
CA PRO A 318 8.56 -26.01 7.55
C PRO A 318 7.83 -26.58 6.32
N GLN A 319 6.50 -26.52 6.32
CA GLN A 319 5.68 -26.96 5.19
C GLN A 319 5.94 -26.09 3.96
N ARG A 320 6.00 -24.76 4.14
CA ARG A 320 6.30 -23.85 3.03
C ARG A 320 7.72 -24.04 2.49
N GLN A 321 8.68 -24.31 3.37
CA GLN A 321 10.06 -24.63 2.97
C GLN A 321 10.10 -25.90 2.08
N GLN A 322 9.32 -26.92 2.41
CA GLN A 322 9.17 -28.11 1.57
C GLN A 322 8.54 -27.75 0.22
N GLN A 323 7.46 -26.94 0.23
CA GLN A 323 6.79 -26.48 -0.99
C GLN A 323 7.71 -25.68 -1.94
N TYR A 324 8.72 -24.95 -1.41
CA TYR A 324 9.73 -24.28 -2.25
C TYR A 324 10.78 -25.25 -2.84
N ARG A 325 10.88 -26.48 -2.33
CA ARG A 325 11.78 -27.52 -2.87
C ARG A 325 11.13 -28.40 -3.91
N GLU A 326 9.81 -28.54 -3.89
CA GLU A 326 9.04 -29.33 -4.86
C GLU A 326 9.13 -28.69 -6.25
N GLU A 327 9.04 -29.48 -7.30
CA GLU A 327 9.01 -28.95 -8.67
C GLU A 327 7.62 -28.36 -8.96
N ALA A 328 7.55 -27.12 -9.40
CA ALA A 328 6.34 -26.49 -9.92
C ALA A 328 6.71 -25.27 -10.78
N PHE A 329 6.03 -25.12 -11.91
CA PHE A 329 6.22 -23.97 -12.80
C PHE A 329 5.84 -22.65 -12.12
N CYS A 330 4.74 -22.64 -11.37
CA CYS A 330 4.24 -21.44 -10.73
C CYS A 330 4.01 -21.67 -9.23
N ARG A 331 4.49 -20.74 -8.42
CA ARG A 331 4.19 -20.66 -6.99
C ARG A 331 3.39 -19.41 -6.68
N ILE A 332 2.30 -19.59 -5.92
CA ILE A 332 1.38 -18.51 -5.55
C ILE A 332 1.51 -18.24 -4.06
N THR A 333 1.85 -17.00 -3.69
CA THR A 333 2.01 -16.57 -2.31
C THR A 333 1.24 -15.28 -2.02
N SER A 334 1.06 -14.93 -0.74
CA SER A 334 0.50 -13.64 -0.36
C SER A 334 1.59 -12.62 -0.01
N TYR A 335 1.23 -11.32 0.01
CA TYR A 335 2.15 -10.26 0.41
C TYR A 335 2.67 -10.44 1.85
N GLU A 336 1.84 -10.97 2.75
CA GLU A 336 2.20 -11.26 4.12
C GLU A 336 3.15 -12.45 4.24
N THR A 337 2.92 -13.49 3.44
CA THR A 337 3.79 -14.68 3.38
C THR A 337 5.12 -14.35 2.71
N LEU A 338 5.11 -13.54 1.65
CA LEU A 338 6.32 -13.05 0.97
C LEU A 338 7.30 -12.38 1.96
N VAL A 339 6.79 -11.57 2.88
CA VAL A 339 7.63 -10.93 3.92
C VAL A 339 8.32 -11.96 4.82
N ARG A 340 7.61 -13.04 5.18
CA ARG A 340 8.11 -14.09 6.08
C ARG A 340 9.07 -15.06 5.39
N ASP A 341 8.94 -15.23 4.08
CA ASP A 341 9.64 -16.21 3.28
C ASP A 341 10.63 -15.58 2.29
N ALA A 342 11.03 -14.32 2.52
CA ALA A 342 11.90 -13.59 1.61
C ALA A 342 13.21 -14.34 1.31
N ASP A 343 13.81 -14.99 2.32
CA ASP A 343 15.01 -15.80 2.21
C ASP A 343 14.79 -17.08 1.37
N LEU A 344 13.64 -17.75 1.50
CA LEU A 344 13.27 -18.92 0.71
C LEU A 344 13.04 -18.54 -0.76
N ILE A 345 12.42 -17.39 -1.01
CA ILE A 345 12.16 -16.88 -2.35
C ILE A 345 13.47 -16.43 -3.02
N GLU A 346 14.36 -15.75 -2.29
CA GLU A 346 15.68 -15.37 -2.79
C GLU A 346 16.51 -16.62 -3.18
N ALA A 347 16.50 -17.67 -2.34
CA ALA A 347 17.19 -18.93 -2.61
C ALA A 347 16.57 -19.69 -3.81
N TRP A 348 15.25 -19.63 -3.96
CA TRP A 348 14.56 -20.24 -5.10
C TRP A 348 14.77 -19.46 -6.40
N ALA A 349 15.02 -18.17 -6.34
CA ALA A 349 15.35 -17.26 -7.44
C ALA A 349 14.33 -17.32 -8.60
N PRO A 350 13.17 -16.65 -8.49
CA PRO A 350 12.15 -16.63 -9.54
C PRO A 350 12.65 -15.93 -10.81
N ASP A 351 12.31 -16.51 -11.98
CA ASP A 351 12.60 -15.89 -13.28
C ASP A 351 11.60 -14.80 -13.62
N LEU A 352 10.32 -14.99 -13.25
CA LEU A 352 9.23 -14.04 -13.45
C LEU A 352 8.46 -13.81 -12.14
N VAL A 353 8.27 -12.55 -11.78
CA VAL A 353 7.40 -12.15 -10.67
C VAL A 353 6.14 -11.47 -11.21
N ILE A 354 4.96 -11.99 -10.85
CA ILE A 354 3.66 -11.38 -11.13
C ILE A 354 3.10 -10.83 -9.81
N ALA A 355 2.98 -9.51 -9.69
CA ALA A 355 2.42 -8.85 -8.51
C ALA A 355 1.00 -8.38 -8.82
N ASP A 356 0.00 -9.03 -8.23
CA ASP A 356 -1.41 -8.70 -8.43
C ASP A 356 -1.95 -7.80 -7.32
N GLU A 357 -2.92 -6.93 -7.67
CA GLU A 357 -3.47 -5.88 -6.81
C GLU A 357 -2.35 -5.03 -6.16
N ALA A 358 -1.46 -4.51 -7.02
CA ALA A 358 -0.21 -3.86 -6.61
C ALA A 358 -0.41 -2.54 -5.83
N GLN A 359 -1.64 -2.04 -5.67
CA GLN A 359 -1.93 -0.97 -4.70
C GLN A 359 -1.52 -1.34 -3.27
N ARG A 360 -1.27 -2.63 -2.97
CA ARG A 360 -0.68 -3.08 -1.70
C ARG A 360 0.74 -2.56 -1.47
N ILE A 361 1.47 -2.25 -2.52
CA ILE A 361 2.85 -1.72 -2.46
C ILE A 361 2.96 -0.24 -2.80
N LYS A 362 1.84 0.48 -2.89
CA LYS A 362 1.79 1.92 -3.17
C LYS A 362 2.55 2.79 -2.17
N ASN A 363 2.69 2.33 -0.94
CA ASN A 363 3.51 2.98 0.07
C ASN A 363 4.86 2.27 0.18
N TRP A 364 5.91 2.92 -0.31
CA TRP A 364 7.29 2.42 -0.34
C TRP A 364 7.89 2.13 1.04
N ASN A 365 7.33 2.69 2.12
CA ASN A 365 7.77 2.46 3.49
C ASN A 365 7.22 1.16 4.10
N THR A 366 6.22 0.52 3.49
CA THR A 366 5.66 -0.72 4.03
C THR A 366 6.65 -1.87 3.95
N ILE A 367 6.56 -2.79 4.92
CA ILE A 367 7.40 -3.98 4.95
C ILE A 367 7.20 -4.83 3.69
N ALA A 368 5.94 -4.95 3.22
CA ALA A 368 5.60 -5.69 2.00
C ALA A 368 6.23 -5.08 0.73
N ALA A 369 6.18 -3.74 0.58
CA ALA A 369 6.81 -3.06 -0.55
C ALA A 369 8.33 -3.25 -0.56
N ARG A 370 8.97 -3.16 0.60
CA ARG A 370 10.41 -3.39 0.75
C ARG A 370 10.79 -4.84 0.46
N ALA A 371 10.01 -5.81 0.95
CA ALA A 371 10.24 -7.22 0.71
C ALA A 371 10.12 -7.57 -0.79
N LEU A 372 9.06 -7.09 -1.47
CA LEU A 372 8.88 -7.31 -2.91
C LEU A 372 10.04 -6.71 -3.72
N LYS A 373 10.48 -5.47 -3.38
CA LYS A 373 11.60 -4.81 -4.08
C LYS A 373 12.97 -5.48 -3.86
N ARG A 374 13.11 -6.32 -2.85
CA ARG A 374 14.33 -7.14 -2.64
C ARG A 374 14.42 -8.34 -3.57
N ILE A 375 13.28 -8.84 -4.06
CA ILE A 375 13.29 -10.00 -4.95
C ILE A 375 13.93 -9.61 -6.28
N VAL A 376 15.03 -10.26 -6.57
CA VAL A 376 15.72 -10.11 -7.86
C VAL A 376 15.10 -11.11 -8.85
N SER A 377 14.54 -10.59 -9.94
CA SER A 377 14.03 -11.40 -11.04
C SER A 377 14.28 -10.68 -12.37
N PRO A 378 14.64 -11.40 -13.45
CA PRO A 378 14.79 -10.81 -14.78
C PRO A 378 13.51 -10.13 -15.26
N TYR A 379 12.36 -10.77 -15.04
CA TYR A 379 11.07 -10.32 -15.55
C TYR A 379 10.07 -10.03 -14.43
N ALA A 380 9.21 -9.04 -14.66
CA ALA A 380 8.13 -8.70 -13.72
C ALA A 380 6.88 -8.18 -14.43
N ILE A 381 5.72 -8.62 -14.00
CA ILE A 381 4.43 -8.11 -14.42
C ILE A 381 3.69 -7.61 -13.19
N VAL A 382 3.34 -6.34 -13.19
CA VAL A 382 2.53 -5.73 -12.14
C VAL A 382 1.11 -5.56 -12.64
N LEU A 383 0.14 -6.05 -11.90
CA LEU A 383 -1.28 -5.95 -12.24
C LEU A 383 -1.97 -5.04 -11.23
N THR A 384 -2.66 -4.03 -11.72
CA THR A 384 -3.52 -3.18 -10.88
C THR A 384 -4.56 -2.49 -11.75
N GLY A 385 -5.79 -2.39 -11.26
CA GLY A 385 -6.83 -1.57 -11.93
C GLY A 385 -6.70 -0.08 -11.59
N THR A 386 -5.93 0.24 -10.55
CA THR A 386 -5.81 1.60 -9.98
C THR A 386 -4.38 1.86 -9.52
N PRO A 387 -3.44 2.11 -10.44
CA PRO A 387 -2.05 2.36 -10.09
C PRO A 387 -1.85 3.69 -9.33
N LEU A 388 -2.82 4.59 -9.40
CA LEU A 388 -2.85 5.88 -8.73
C LEU A 388 -4.20 6.06 -8.02
N GLU A 389 -4.21 6.08 -6.69
CA GLU A 389 -5.44 6.26 -5.93
C GLU A 389 -5.52 7.62 -5.26
N ASN A 390 -4.43 8.08 -4.71
CA ASN A 390 -4.42 9.23 -3.85
C ASN A 390 -3.31 10.24 -4.12
N ARG A 391 -2.10 9.79 -4.45
CA ARG A 391 -0.92 10.65 -4.59
C ARG A 391 -0.02 10.15 -5.69
N LEU A 392 0.65 11.09 -6.34
CA LEU A 392 1.63 10.76 -7.36
C LEU A 392 2.76 9.85 -6.81
N GLU A 393 3.11 10.00 -5.53
CA GLU A 393 4.10 9.15 -4.85
C GLU A 393 3.70 7.66 -4.80
N GLU A 394 2.41 7.34 -4.84
CA GLU A 394 1.92 5.96 -4.90
C GLU A 394 2.30 5.30 -6.23
N LEU A 395 2.12 6.02 -7.33
CA LEU A 395 2.53 5.58 -8.66
C LEU A 395 4.05 5.38 -8.75
N ILE A 396 4.83 6.32 -8.18
CA ILE A 396 6.29 6.21 -8.11
C ILE A 396 6.70 4.90 -7.44
N SER A 397 6.08 4.55 -6.32
CA SER A 397 6.42 3.32 -5.59
C SER A 397 6.20 2.07 -6.41
N ILE A 398 5.11 2.00 -7.18
CA ILE A 398 4.78 0.87 -8.05
C ILE A 398 5.74 0.82 -9.23
N VAL A 399 5.96 1.95 -9.91
CA VAL A 399 6.83 2.03 -11.09
C VAL A 399 8.28 1.71 -10.74
N GLN A 400 8.77 2.07 -9.56
CA GLN A 400 10.12 1.71 -9.12
C GLN A 400 10.37 0.19 -9.03
N PHE A 401 9.33 -0.62 -8.85
CA PHE A 401 9.47 -2.08 -8.93
C PHE A 401 9.59 -2.56 -10.37
N VAL A 402 8.95 -1.89 -11.32
CA VAL A 402 9.05 -2.17 -12.76
C VAL A 402 10.38 -1.67 -13.31
N ASP A 403 10.64 -0.38 -13.18
CA ASP A 403 11.87 0.31 -13.61
C ASP A 403 12.18 1.49 -12.68
N GLN A 404 13.19 1.34 -11.84
CA GLN A 404 13.55 2.34 -10.83
C GLN A 404 14.05 3.68 -11.42
N HIS A 405 14.41 3.70 -12.69
CA HIS A 405 14.96 4.88 -13.37
C HIS A 405 13.93 5.59 -14.24
N ARG A 406 12.78 4.97 -14.53
CA ARG A 406 11.79 5.43 -15.53
C ARG A 406 11.27 6.84 -15.27
N LEU A 407 10.87 7.13 -14.05
CA LEU A 407 10.32 8.43 -13.67
C LEU A 407 11.39 9.43 -13.21
N GLY A 408 12.68 9.03 -13.24
CA GLY A 408 13.76 9.84 -12.71
C GLY A 408 13.69 10.03 -11.19
N PRO A 409 14.46 10.99 -10.64
CA PRO A 409 14.49 11.22 -9.19
C PRO A 409 13.16 11.72 -8.66
N THR A 410 12.69 11.12 -7.58
CA THR A 410 11.43 11.50 -6.92
C THR A 410 11.36 13.02 -6.61
N TRP A 411 12.46 13.64 -6.16
CA TRP A 411 12.48 15.06 -5.84
C TRP A 411 12.25 15.94 -7.08
N ARG A 412 12.78 15.56 -8.26
CA ARG A 412 12.59 16.29 -9.53
C ARG A 412 11.16 16.11 -10.03
N LEU A 413 10.65 14.88 -10.02
CA LEU A 413 9.28 14.58 -10.44
C LEU A 413 8.25 15.37 -9.61
N LEU A 414 8.42 15.39 -8.28
CA LEU A 414 7.51 16.12 -7.40
C LEU A 414 7.63 17.64 -7.60
N ASP A 415 8.82 18.19 -7.84
CA ASP A 415 9.01 19.61 -8.11
C ASP A 415 8.37 20.04 -9.44
N GLN A 416 8.50 19.20 -10.47
CA GLN A 416 7.95 19.46 -11.80
C GLN A 416 6.43 19.36 -11.86
N HIS A 417 5.84 18.43 -11.11
CA HIS A 417 4.44 18.05 -11.25
C HIS A 417 3.55 18.43 -10.07
N GLN A 418 4.09 18.80 -8.90
CA GLN A 418 3.29 19.29 -7.78
C GLN A 418 3.15 20.81 -7.81
N LEU A 419 1.93 21.29 -7.67
CA LEU A 419 1.65 22.69 -7.36
C LEU A 419 1.58 22.84 -5.84
N ARG A 420 2.32 23.81 -5.28
CA ARG A 420 2.41 24.05 -3.85
C ARG A 420 1.98 25.47 -3.52
N ASP A 421 1.33 25.65 -2.37
CA ASP A 421 1.02 26.98 -1.82
C ASP A 421 2.27 27.59 -1.14
N GLU A 422 2.14 28.85 -0.67
CA GLU A 422 3.20 29.58 0.04
C GLU A 422 3.67 28.86 1.32
N ALA A 423 2.81 28.04 1.93
CA ALA A 423 3.14 27.20 3.07
C ALA A 423 3.83 25.87 2.67
N GLY A 424 4.09 25.64 1.38
CA GLY A 424 4.72 24.44 0.85
C GLY A 424 3.80 23.21 0.76
N ARG A 425 2.48 23.39 0.92
CA ARG A 425 1.49 22.30 0.85
C ARG A 425 1.10 22.04 -0.59
N VAL A 426 0.91 20.77 -0.97
CA VAL A 426 0.47 20.40 -2.32
C VAL A 426 -0.98 20.81 -2.52
N VAL A 427 -1.22 21.70 -3.48
CA VAL A 427 -2.54 22.24 -3.85
C VAL A 427 -3.02 21.73 -5.21
N GLY A 428 -2.19 20.99 -5.95
CA GLY A 428 -2.57 20.46 -7.24
C GLY A 428 -1.42 19.71 -7.90
N TYR A 429 -1.71 19.29 -9.12
CA TYR A 429 -0.73 18.64 -10.01
C TYR A 429 -0.84 19.25 -11.41
N ARG A 430 0.28 19.29 -12.11
CA ARG A 430 0.38 19.86 -13.48
C ARG A 430 1.14 18.91 -14.40
N ALA A 431 0.98 19.10 -15.72
CA ALA A 431 1.68 18.37 -16.77
C ALA A 431 1.59 16.84 -16.59
N LEU A 432 0.41 16.34 -16.25
CA LEU A 432 0.15 14.93 -15.94
C LEU A 432 0.33 14.03 -17.17
N ASP A 433 0.06 14.57 -18.37
CA ASP A 433 0.27 13.94 -19.68
C ASP A 433 1.73 13.49 -19.89
N ARG A 434 2.69 14.30 -19.44
CA ARG A 434 4.12 13.97 -19.53
C ARG A 434 4.48 12.73 -18.73
N ILE A 435 3.85 12.55 -17.58
CA ILE A 435 4.01 11.34 -16.78
C ILE A 435 3.49 10.13 -17.55
N GLY A 436 2.29 10.25 -18.13
CA GLY A 436 1.69 9.21 -18.97
C GLY A 436 2.60 8.82 -20.16
N GLN A 437 3.12 9.79 -20.89
CA GLN A 437 4.06 9.57 -22.00
C GLN A 437 5.35 8.86 -21.54
N THR A 438 5.90 9.28 -20.41
CA THR A 438 7.08 8.63 -19.84
C THR A 438 6.83 7.18 -19.46
N LEU A 439 5.62 6.85 -19.03
CA LEU A 439 5.23 5.49 -18.63
C LEU A 439 4.83 4.59 -19.79
N ALA A 440 4.43 5.13 -20.93
CA ALA A 440 3.91 4.36 -22.07
C ALA A 440 4.78 3.14 -22.49
N PRO A 441 6.14 3.18 -22.46
CA PRO A 441 6.95 2.00 -22.80
C PRO A 441 6.88 0.84 -21.79
N VAL A 442 6.46 1.10 -20.55
CA VAL A 442 6.44 0.12 -19.44
C VAL A 442 5.05 -0.07 -18.83
N MET A 443 4.06 0.70 -19.27
CA MET A 443 2.70 0.63 -18.76
C MET A 443 1.69 0.55 -19.89
N LEU A 444 0.84 -0.44 -19.83
CA LEU A 444 -0.32 -0.58 -20.71
C LEU A 444 -1.59 -0.34 -19.90
N ARG A 445 -2.44 0.58 -20.38
CA ARG A 445 -3.73 0.85 -19.79
C ARG A 445 -4.79 1.05 -20.85
N ARG A 446 -5.92 0.35 -20.71
CA ARG A 446 -7.08 0.45 -21.59
C ARG A 446 -8.35 0.51 -20.76
N ARG A 447 -9.33 1.24 -21.25
CA ARG A 447 -10.67 1.33 -20.64
C ARG A 447 -11.59 0.27 -21.26
N LYS A 448 -12.61 -0.13 -20.53
CA LYS A 448 -13.64 -1.05 -21.04
C LYS A 448 -14.32 -0.49 -22.28
N ALA A 449 -14.64 0.80 -22.28
CA ALA A 449 -15.29 1.47 -23.42
C ALA A 449 -14.46 1.42 -24.71
N GLU A 450 -13.14 1.33 -24.63
CA GLU A 450 -12.24 1.30 -25.78
C GLU A 450 -12.13 -0.10 -26.41
N VAL A 451 -12.24 -1.14 -25.61
CA VAL A 451 -11.92 -2.53 -26.04
C VAL A 451 -13.09 -3.49 -26.00
N LEU A 452 -14.15 -3.19 -25.26
CA LEU A 452 -15.34 -4.03 -25.11
C LEU A 452 -16.58 -3.30 -25.64
N THR A 453 -16.69 -3.18 -26.95
CA THR A 453 -17.89 -2.60 -27.63
C THR A 453 -19.17 -3.41 -27.38
N GLN A 454 -19.06 -4.63 -26.89
CA GLN A 454 -20.18 -5.54 -26.59
C GLN A 454 -20.56 -5.57 -25.09
N LEU A 455 -19.87 -4.79 -24.22
CA LEU A 455 -20.26 -4.73 -22.82
C LEU A 455 -21.59 -3.96 -22.71
N PRO A 456 -22.59 -4.50 -22.00
CA PRO A 456 -23.85 -3.81 -21.79
C PRO A 456 -23.67 -2.47 -21.10
N GLU A 457 -24.61 -1.57 -21.35
CA GLU A 457 -24.63 -0.24 -20.72
C GLU A 457 -24.66 -0.36 -19.19
N ARG A 458 -23.97 0.56 -18.51
CA ARG A 458 -23.99 0.74 -17.07
C ARG A 458 -24.71 2.04 -16.75
N VAL A 459 -25.73 1.94 -15.89
CA VAL A 459 -26.48 3.11 -15.41
C VAL A 459 -26.23 3.27 -13.90
N ASP A 460 -25.75 4.44 -13.51
CA ASP A 460 -25.42 4.75 -12.10
C ASP A 460 -26.51 5.65 -11.50
N HIS A 461 -27.22 5.15 -10.50
CA HIS A 461 -28.23 5.85 -9.74
C HIS A 461 -27.68 6.25 -8.36
N ARG A 462 -28.18 7.40 -7.85
CA ARG A 462 -27.91 7.86 -6.47
C ARG A 462 -29.24 8.08 -5.80
N ILE A 463 -29.44 7.41 -4.67
CA ILE A 463 -30.63 7.57 -3.84
C ILE A 463 -30.20 8.32 -2.57
N PHE A 464 -30.74 9.53 -2.42
CA PHE A 464 -30.51 10.35 -1.23
C PHE A 464 -31.58 10.01 -0.19
N VAL A 465 -31.13 9.49 0.94
CA VAL A 465 -32.00 9.04 2.02
C VAL A 465 -31.88 10.01 3.21
N PRO A 466 -33.00 10.62 3.66
CA PRO A 466 -32.97 11.50 4.82
C PRO A 466 -32.58 10.74 6.09
N LEU A 467 -31.76 11.35 6.93
CA LEU A 467 -31.40 10.81 8.24
C LEU A 467 -32.58 10.99 9.22
N THR A 468 -32.77 10.01 10.11
CA THR A 468 -33.71 10.19 11.24
C THR A 468 -33.16 11.24 12.22
N PRO A 469 -34.00 11.83 13.10
CA PRO A 469 -33.54 12.77 14.14
C PRO A 469 -32.43 12.22 15.01
N GLU A 470 -32.51 10.92 15.38
CA GLU A 470 -31.53 10.23 16.19
C GLU A 470 -30.20 10.07 15.44
N GLN A 471 -30.26 9.63 14.18
CA GLN A 471 -29.07 9.58 13.32
C GLN A 471 -28.43 10.97 13.19
N ARG A 472 -29.24 12.03 12.99
CA ARG A 472 -28.78 13.41 12.87
C ARG A 472 -28.06 13.84 14.15
N GLY A 473 -28.63 13.56 15.33
CA GLY A 473 -28.01 13.87 16.62
C GLY A 473 -26.61 13.29 16.76
N HIS A 474 -26.46 12.00 16.54
CA HIS A 474 -25.15 11.33 16.59
C HIS A 474 -24.18 11.83 15.50
N HIS A 475 -24.68 12.10 14.29
CA HIS A 475 -23.88 12.64 13.19
C HIS A 475 -23.31 14.02 13.53
N ASP A 476 -24.15 14.93 14.04
CA ASP A 476 -23.79 16.31 14.36
C ASP A 476 -22.87 16.39 15.59
N GLU A 477 -23.08 15.54 16.61
CA GLU A 477 -22.18 15.43 17.77
C GLU A 477 -20.75 15.05 17.34
N ASN A 478 -20.61 14.02 16.50
CA ASN A 478 -19.31 13.64 15.94
C ASN A 478 -18.77 14.74 15.01
N GLY A 479 -19.64 15.42 14.25
CA GLY A 479 -19.29 16.56 13.40
C GLY A 479 -18.69 17.73 14.18
N LEU A 480 -19.26 18.09 15.33
CA LEU A 480 -18.72 19.11 16.24
C LEU A 480 -17.33 18.72 16.77
N MET A 481 -17.13 17.44 17.11
CA MET A 481 -15.81 16.94 17.53
C MET A 481 -14.79 17.12 16.39
N VAL A 482 -15.15 16.74 15.18
CA VAL A 482 -14.32 16.93 13.99
C VAL A 482 -13.99 18.40 13.79
N THR A 483 -14.98 19.30 13.84
CA THR A 483 -14.80 20.74 13.66
C THR A 483 -13.84 21.34 14.70
N ARG A 484 -13.96 20.95 15.98
CA ARG A 484 -13.02 21.39 17.05
C ARG A 484 -11.58 20.94 16.78
N ILE A 485 -11.37 19.70 16.37
CA ILE A 485 -10.04 19.17 16.05
C ILE A 485 -9.45 19.93 14.86
N VAL A 486 -10.26 20.24 13.87
CA VAL A 486 -9.89 21.00 12.67
C VAL A 486 -9.51 22.43 13.01
N ALA A 487 -10.33 23.12 13.79
CA ALA A 487 -10.06 24.49 14.22
C ALA A 487 -8.71 24.56 14.98
N ARG A 488 -8.45 23.60 15.87
CA ARG A 488 -7.16 23.49 16.57
C ARG A 488 -6.01 23.29 15.60
N TRP A 489 -6.15 22.36 14.66
CA TRP A 489 -5.14 22.10 13.65
C TRP A 489 -4.86 23.33 12.76
N ARG A 490 -5.91 24.07 12.35
CA ARG A 490 -5.74 25.34 11.61
C ARG A 490 -4.89 26.35 12.37
N LYS A 491 -5.11 26.46 13.69
CA LYS A 491 -4.41 27.40 14.55
C LYS A 491 -2.95 26.99 14.81
N THR A 492 -2.68 25.69 15.00
CA THR A 492 -1.37 25.18 15.44
C THR A 492 -0.53 24.57 14.32
N GLY A 493 -1.13 24.21 13.18
CA GLY A 493 -0.48 23.45 12.09
C GLY A 493 -0.08 22.02 12.48
N TYR A 494 -0.42 21.57 13.70
CA TYR A 494 -0.04 20.29 14.25
C TYR A 494 -1.27 19.49 14.70
N LEU A 495 -1.22 18.17 14.46
CA LEU A 495 -2.23 17.22 14.90
C LEU A 495 -1.56 16.14 15.76
N SER A 496 -1.95 16.04 17.01
CA SER A 496 -1.43 15.00 17.90
C SER A 496 -1.93 13.62 17.50
N ASP A 497 -1.21 12.54 17.85
CA ASP A 497 -1.65 11.17 17.58
C ASP A 497 -3.01 10.85 18.24
N ALA A 498 -3.30 11.48 19.38
CA ALA A 498 -4.59 11.34 20.05
C ALA A 498 -5.71 12.04 19.27
N ASP A 499 -5.47 13.27 18.77
CA ASP A 499 -6.43 13.99 17.94
C ASP A 499 -6.64 13.28 16.60
N GLN A 500 -5.59 12.70 16.03
CA GLN A 500 -5.70 11.92 14.80
C GLN A 500 -6.59 10.67 14.99
N ARG A 501 -6.43 9.95 16.10
CA ARG A 501 -7.30 8.82 16.43
C ARG A 501 -8.75 9.27 16.65
N ARG A 502 -8.97 10.32 17.45
CA ARG A 502 -10.33 10.87 17.69
C ARG A 502 -11.00 11.33 16.40
N LEU A 503 -10.25 12.02 15.54
CA LEU A 503 -10.73 12.43 14.21
C LEU A 503 -11.14 11.23 13.37
N THR A 504 -10.31 10.19 13.31
CA THR A 504 -10.61 8.98 12.55
C THR A 504 -11.84 8.26 13.07
N CYS A 505 -11.97 8.11 14.41
CA CYS A 505 -13.15 7.51 15.03
C CYS A 505 -14.41 8.34 14.74
N ALA A 506 -14.37 9.66 14.95
CA ALA A 506 -15.53 10.52 14.72
C ALA A 506 -16.03 10.46 13.27
N LEU A 507 -15.10 10.49 12.31
CA LEU A 507 -15.44 10.35 10.90
C LEU A 507 -16.01 8.98 10.55
N GLN A 508 -15.53 7.93 11.20
CA GLN A 508 -16.05 6.59 11.01
C GLN A 508 -17.46 6.45 11.63
N ASN A 509 -17.68 7.01 12.82
CA ASN A 509 -18.99 7.05 13.47
C ASN A 509 -20.00 7.82 12.62
N MET A 510 -19.63 9.00 12.07
CA MET A 510 -20.50 9.76 11.15
C MET A 510 -20.95 8.92 9.95
N ARG A 511 -20.06 8.10 9.40
CA ARG A 511 -20.40 7.21 8.27
C ARG A 511 -21.25 6.01 8.72
N MET A 512 -20.96 5.43 9.86
CA MET A 512 -21.70 4.29 10.40
C MET A 512 -23.16 4.68 10.68
N VAL A 513 -23.36 5.82 11.31
CA VAL A 513 -24.70 6.32 11.63
C VAL A 513 -25.52 6.67 10.39
N CYS A 514 -24.90 6.97 9.26
CA CYS A 514 -25.64 7.15 7.99
C CYS A 514 -26.40 5.88 7.56
N ASN A 515 -25.95 4.70 7.98
CA ASN A 515 -26.67 3.45 7.72
C ASN A 515 -27.71 3.15 8.80
N SER A 516 -27.32 3.15 10.08
CA SER A 516 -28.19 3.01 11.25
C SER A 516 -27.41 3.30 12.53
N THR A 517 -28.10 3.74 13.60
CA THR A 517 -27.54 3.85 14.94
C THR A 517 -27.06 2.50 15.48
N PHE A 518 -27.64 1.39 15.03
CA PHE A 518 -27.24 0.03 15.37
C PHE A 518 -25.73 -0.24 15.14
N LEU A 519 -25.12 0.46 14.21
CA LEU A 519 -23.69 0.30 13.95
C LEU A 519 -22.81 0.95 15.04
N LEU A 520 -23.39 1.80 15.88
CA LEU A 520 -22.68 2.45 16.99
C LEU A 520 -22.88 1.72 18.32
N ASP A 521 -24.12 1.35 18.65
CA ASP A 521 -24.53 0.84 19.97
C ASP A 521 -24.92 -0.63 19.98
N HIS A 522 -25.23 -1.25 18.84
CA HIS A 522 -25.77 -2.60 18.67
C HIS A 522 -27.15 -2.83 19.32
N GLU A 523 -27.80 -1.77 19.76
CA GLU A 523 -29.10 -1.83 20.47
C GLU A 523 -30.20 -1.15 19.66
N THR A 524 -30.00 0.09 19.24
CA THR A 524 -31.04 0.89 18.57
C THR A 524 -30.98 0.71 17.05
N ASP A 525 -32.14 0.66 16.40
CA ASP A 525 -32.21 0.53 14.93
C ASP A 525 -32.94 1.74 14.33
N HIS A 526 -32.31 2.92 14.38
CA HIS A 526 -32.79 4.10 13.69
C HIS A 526 -32.01 4.25 12.40
N GLY A 527 -32.71 4.10 11.25
CA GLY A 527 -32.07 4.25 9.95
C GLY A 527 -32.99 3.91 8.80
N ASN A 528 -33.13 4.84 7.87
CA ASN A 528 -34.06 4.72 6.73
C ASN A 528 -33.47 3.93 5.54
N LYS A 529 -32.13 3.81 5.44
CA LYS A 529 -31.47 3.21 4.26
C LYS A 529 -31.85 1.75 4.02
N VAL A 530 -32.01 0.96 5.12
CA VAL A 530 -32.35 -0.46 4.99
C VAL A 530 -33.81 -0.62 4.56
N ASP A 531 -34.72 0.22 5.05
CA ASP A 531 -36.12 0.20 4.66
C ASP A 531 -36.31 0.67 3.20
N GLU A 532 -35.58 1.71 2.78
CA GLU A 532 -35.52 2.13 1.37
C GLU A 532 -34.91 1.04 0.46
N LEU A 533 -33.90 0.31 0.94
CA LEU A 533 -33.37 -0.86 0.25
C LEU A 533 -34.46 -1.92 0.05
N MET A 534 -35.26 -2.22 1.09
CA MET A 534 -36.32 -3.22 0.99
C MET A 534 -37.35 -2.82 -0.04
N THR A 535 -37.76 -1.53 -0.09
CA THR A 535 -38.64 -0.97 -1.10
C THR A 535 -38.07 -1.10 -2.51
N LEU A 536 -36.80 -0.72 -2.69
CA LEU A 536 -36.10 -0.86 -3.97
C LEU A 536 -36.00 -2.32 -4.43
N LEU A 537 -35.73 -3.24 -3.49
CA LEU A 537 -35.66 -4.67 -3.82
C LEU A 537 -37.03 -5.24 -4.23
N GLU A 538 -38.14 -4.71 -3.73
CA GLU A 538 -39.47 -5.11 -4.17
C GLU A 538 -39.69 -4.84 -5.66
N GLU A 539 -39.28 -3.64 -6.12
CA GLU A 539 -39.35 -3.27 -7.51
C GLU A 539 -38.36 -4.07 -8.39
N LEU A 540 -37.07 -4.11 -7.98
CA LEU A 540 -36.03 -4.79 -8.77
C LEU A 540 -36.22 -6.29 -8.89
N LEU A 541 -36.79 -6.93 -7.86
CA LEU A 541 -37.00 -8.36 -7.80
C LEU A 541 -38.43 -8.78 -8.19
N GLU A 542 -39.25 -7.91 -8.80
CA GLU A 542 -40.49 -8.32 -9.45
C GLU A 542 -40.22 -9.33 -10.57
N ASN A 543 -39.17 -9.13 -11.34
CA ASN A 543 -38.70 -10.13 -12.29
C ASN A 543 -38.15 -11.36 -11.53
N PRO A 544 -38.72 -12.58 -11.73
CA PRO A 544 -38.29 -13.79 -11.02
C PRO A 544 -36.83 -14.17 -11.24
N ASP A 545 -36.22 -13.79 -12.36
CA ASP A 545 -34.82 -14.09 -12.70
C ASP A 545 -33.83 -13.01 -12.21
N ALA A 546 -34.34 -11.91 -11.65
CA ALA A 546 -33.48 -10.84 -11.18
C ALA A 546 -32.76 -11.22 -9.88
N LYS A 547 -31.45 -11.00 -9.83
CA LYS A 547 -30.62 -11.14 -8.65
C LYS A 547 -29.82 -9.89 -8.42
N ALA A 548 -29.61 -9.51 -7.16
CA ALA A 548 -28.87 -8.31 -6.78
C ALA A 548 -27.70 -8.61 -5.85
N VAL A 549 -26.65 -7.80 -5.97
CA VAL A 549 -25.48 -7.84 -5.10
C VAL A 549 -25.48 -6.57 -4.25
N VAL A 550 -25.49 -6.73 -2.93
CA VAL A 550 -25.52 -5.63 -1.96
C VAL A 550 -24.19 -5.54 -1.24
N PHE A 551 -23.53 -4.42 -1.35
CA PHE A 551 -22.26 -4.15 -0.70
C PHE A 551 -22.42 -3.20 0.49
N SER A 552 -21.77 -3.52 1.60
CA SER A 552 -21.52 -2.61 2.70
C SER A 552 -20.16 -2.90 3.34
N GLN A 553 -19.50 -1.87 3.84
CA GLN A 553 -18.25 -2.02 4.58
C GLN A 553 -18.48 -2.74 5.91
N TRP A 554 -19.67 -2.58 6.50
CA TRP A 554 -19.99 -3.04 7.86
C TRP A 554 -20.90 -4.28 7.88
N LEU A 555 -20.53 -5.26 8.70
CA LEU A 555 -21.34 -6.46 8.92
C LEU A 555 -22.69 -6.14 9.59
N GLY A 556 -22.74 -5.14 10.49
CA GLY A 556 -23.97 -4.71 11.12
C GLY A 556 -25.06 -4.26 10.14
N THR A 557 -24.68 -3.61 9.01
CA THR A 557 -25.63 -3.29 7.93
C THR A 557 -26.24 -4.57 7.32
N HIS A 558 -25.41 -5.58 7.08
CA HIS A 558 -25.91 -6.86 6.54
C HIS A 558 -26.79 -7.60 7.56
N GLU A 559 -26.48 -7.50 8.83
CA GLU A 559 -27.33 -8.05 9.90
C GLU A 559 -28.71 -7.39 9.90
N LEU A 560 -28.79 -6.06 9.80
CA LEU A 560 -30.06 -5.35 9.69
C LEU A 560 -30.85 -5.78 8.45
N ILE A 561 -30.17 -5.93 7.30
CA ILE A 561 -30.80 -6.43 6.07
C ILE A 561 -31.36 -7.84 6.30
N GLN A 562 -30.60 -8.74 6.92
CA GLN A 562 -31.06 -10.11 7.24
C GLN A 562 -32.25 -10.11 8.18
N ARG A 563 -32.29 -9.24 9.21
CA ARG A 563 -33.45 -9.08 10.10
C ARG A 563 -34.69 -8.65 9.32
N ARG A 564 -34.62 -7.68 8.42
CA ARG A 564 -35.74 -7.23 7.55
C ARG A 564 -36.23 -8.35 6.62
N LEU A 565 -35.28 -9.10 6.03
CA LEU A 565 -35.60 -10.26 5.18
C LEU A 565 -36.29 -11.37 5.96
N ALA A 566 -35.89 -11.62 7.20
CA ALA A 566 -36.54 -12.61 8.09
C ALA A 566 -37.95 -12.21 8.48
N MET A 567 -38.19 -10.92 8.76
CA MET A 567 -39.55 -10.42 9.08
C MET A 567 -40.50 -10.51 7.89
N ARG A 568 -40.02 -10.55 6.68
CA ARG A 568 -40.81 -10.70 5.46
C ARG A 568 -41.19 -12.14 5.15
N ALA A 569 -40.47 -13.12 5.70
CA ALA A 569 -40.85 -14.52 5.56
C ALA A 569 -42.17 -14.77 6.25
N PRO A 570 -43.19 -15.38 5.58
CA PRO A 570 -44.46 -15.69 6.26
C PRO A 570 -44.16 -16.61 7.43
N THR A 571 -44.54 -16.16 8.64
CA THR A 571 -44.51 -17.02 9.82
C THR A 571 -45.42 -18.20 9.58
N LEU A 572 -44.99 -19.42 9.91
CA LEU A 572 -45.82 -20.64 9.85
C LEU A 572 -47.21 -20.47 10.54
N ALA A 573 -47.29 -19.58 11.57
CA ALA A 573 -48.54 -19.23 12.24
C ALA A 573 -49.55 -18.50 11.32
N THR A 574 -49.11 -17.68 10.37
CA THR A 574 -49.98 -16.98 9.40
C THR A 574 -50.46 -17.92 8.29
N ALA A 575 -49.68 -18.94 7.96
CA ALA A 575 -50.07 -19.97 6.96
C ALA A 575 -51.16 -20.91 7.52
N CYS A 576 -51.17 -21.21 8.86
CA CYS A 576 -52.23 -21.99 9.49
C CYS A 576 -53.52 -21.20 9.70
N ALA A 577 -53.47 -19.88 9.81
CA ALA A 577 -54.68 -19.05 10.00
C ALA A 577 -55.49 -18.83 8.70
N ALA A 578 -54.99 -19.24 7.55
CA ALA A 578 -55.62 -19.09 6.25
C ALA A 578 -56.36 -20.35 5.76
N LEU A 579 -56.44 -21.39 6.57
CA LEU A 579 -57.31 -22.54 6.27
C LEU A 579 -58.74 -22.22 6.66
N PRO A 580 -59.75 -22.27 5.74
CA PRO A 580 -61.13 -22.09 6.10
C PRO A 580 -61.59 -23.26 6.97
N PRO A 581 -62.50 -23.06 7.93
CA PRO A 581 -63.03 -24.13 8.77
C PRO A 581 -63.67 -25.18 7.86
N GLU A 582 -63.42 -26.47 8.19
CA GLU A 582 -64.00 -27.60 7.49
C GLU A 582 -65.51 -27.48 7.43
N GLY A 583 -66.06 -27.30 6.23
CA GLY A 583 -67.50 -27.29 6.01
C GLY A 583 -68.07 -26.13 5.23
N ALA A 584 -67.28 -25.11 4.81
CA ALA A 584 -67.77 -24.02 3.97
C ALA A 584 -67.75 -24.42 2.47
N LEU A 585 -68.91 -24.45 1.83
CA LEU A 585 -69.09 -24.63 0.38
C LEU A 585 -68.33 -23.55 -0.40
N ALA A 586 -67.40 -23.95 -1.25
CA ALA A 586 -66.60 -23.07 -2.09
C ALA A 586 -67.49 -22.26 -3.05
N PRO A 587 -67.31 -20.93 -3.16
CA PRO A 587 -68.00 -20.16 -4.19
C PRO A 587 -67.35 -20.52 -5.55
N ARG A 588 -68.22 -20.78 -6.54
CA ARG A 588 -67.84 -20.98 -7.95
C ARG A 588 -67.39 -19.64 -8.58
N GLY A 589 -66.15 -19.29 -8.30
CA GLY A 589 -65.46 -18.20 -8.95
C GLY A 589 -63.96 -18.59 -9.00
N GLY A 590 -63.39 -18.56 -10.21
CA GLY A 590 -61.99 -18.99 -10.43
C GLY A 590 -61.00 -18.25 -9.49
N PRO A 591 -59.80 -18.76 -9.31
CA PRO A 591 -58.85 -18.21 -8.36
C PRO A 591 -58.55 -16.77 -8.68
N SER A 592 -58.98 -15.87 -7.79
CA SER A 592 -58.59 -14.47 -7.79
C SER A 592 -57.06 -14.36 -7.71
N ALA A 593 -56.47 -13.62 -8.61
CA ALA A 593 -55.05 -13.41 -8.77
C ALA A 593 -54.36 -12.67 -7.59
N LEU A 594 -54.94 -12.66 -6.39
CA LEU A 594 -54.51 -11.82 -5.24
C LEU A 594 -53.79 -12.57 -4.11
N THR A 595 -53.48 -13.86 -4.26
CA THR A 595 -52.69 -14.62 -3.30
C THR A 595 -51.49 -15.30 -3.97
N GLN A 596 -50.69 -14.54 -4.72
CA GLN A 596 -49.31 -14.97 -4.97
C GLN A 596 -48.60 -14.93 -3.60
N GLN A 597 -48.43 -16.09 -2.99
CA GLN A 597 -47.57 -16.27 -1.82
C GLN A 597 -46.19 -15.66 -2.17
N ARG A 598 -45.86 -14.53 -1.54
CA ARG A 598 -44.54 -13.89 -1.69
C ARG A 598 -43.49 -14.89 -1.23
N ARG A 599 -42.74 -15.49 -2.18
CA ARG A 599 -41.62 -16.35 -1.86
C ARG A 599 -40.57 -15.58 -1.09
N PRO A 600 -39.98 -16.13 -0.01
CA PRO A 600 -38.88 -15.47 0.68
C PRO A 600 -37.69 -15.36 -0.27
N TRP A 601 -37.00 -14.22 -0.21
CA TRP A 601 -35.77 -14.05 -0.98
C TRP A 601 -34.58 -14.71 -0.26
N GLY A 602 -34.12 -15.85 -0.78
CA GLY A 602 -32.90 -16.48 -0.29
C GLY A 602 -31.70 -15.57 -0.51
N HIS A 603 -30.78 -15.62 0.43
CA HIS A 603 -29.56 -14.81 0.37
C HIS A 603 -28.34 -15.60 0.82
N VAL A 604 -27.16 -15.12 0.44
CA VAL A 604 -25.86 -15.55 0.97
C VAL A 604 -25.12 -14.35 1.54
N LEU A 605 -24.42 -14.54 2.67
CA LEU A 605 -23.55 -13.54 3.26
C LEU A 605 -22.08 -13.92 3.00
N PHE A 606 -21.35 -13.01 2.37
CA PHE A 606 -19.96 -13.20 1.97
C PHE A 606 -19.06 -12.13 2.61
N SER A 607 -18.34 -12.51 3.65
CA SER A 607 -17.48 -11.61 4.41
C SER A 607 -16.04 -12.12 4.50
N GLY A 608 -15.15 -11.30 5.06
CA GLY A 608 -13.76 -11.67 5.32
C GLY A 608 -13.61 -12.87 6.25
N SER A 609 -14.58 -13.12 7.14
CA SER A 609 -14.61 -14.24 8.10
C SER A 609 -14.96 -15.59 7.46
N VAL A 610 -15.50 -15.62 6.23
CA VAL A 610 -15.82 -16.87 5.53
C VAL A 610 -14.55 -17.63 5.17
N PRO A 611 -14.36 -18.88 5.64
CA PRO A 611 -13.22 -19.73 5.28
C PRO A 611 -13.07 -19.91 3.76
N GLY A 612 -11.82 -20.01 3.29
CA GLY A 612 -11.50 -20.03 1.86
C GLY A 612 -12.17 -21.20 1.11
N ASP A 613 -12.27 -22.36 1.75
CA ASP A 613 -12.88 -23.59 1.24
C ASP A 613 -14.40 -23.45 1.04
N LYS A 614 -15.10 -22.71 1.91
CA LYS A 614 -16.56 -22.50 1.84
C LYS A 614 -16.96 -21.41 0.83
N ARG A 615 -16.02 -20.56 0.41
CA ARG A 615 -16.32 -19.42 -0.49
C ARG A 615 -16.86 -19.88 -1.85
N GLY A 616 -16.30 -20.94 -2.41
CA GLY A 616 -16.75 -21.50 -3.67
C GLY A 616 -18.21 -21.97 -3.63
N ALA A 617 -18.60 -22.66 -2.57
CA ALA A 617 -19.96 -23.18 -2.41
C ALA A 617 -21.02 -22.07 -2.28
N LEU A 618 -20.69 -20.93 -1.60
CA LEU A 618 -21.60 -19.78 -1.52
C LEU A 618 -21.82 -19.10 -2.87
N VAL A 619 -20.75 -18.96 -3.66
CA VAL A 619 -20.84 -18.40 -5.01
C VAL A 619 -21.66 -19.32 -5.91
N GLU A 620 -21.39 -20.63 -5.87
CA GLU A 620 -22.13 -21.62 -6.64
C GLU A 620 -23.62 -21.62 -6.25
N ARG A 621 -23.95 -21.58 -4.98
CA ARG A 621 -25.33 -21.45 -4.53
C ARG A 621 -26.01 -20.20 -5.09
N PHE A 622 -25.34 -19.05 -5.10
CA PHE A 622 -25.90 -17.83 -5.70
C PHE A 622 -26.12 -17.97 -7.22
N HIS A 623 -25.27 -18.73 -7.90
CA HIS A 623 -25.42 -18.96 -9.34
C HIS A 623 -26.55 -19.94 -9.66
N SER A 624 -26.60 -21.10 -8.99
CA SER A 624 -27.45 -22.24 -9.35
C SER A 624 -28.83 -22.22 -8.69
N ASP A 625 -28.96 -21.67 -7.47
CA ASP A 625 -30.20 -21.63 -6.72
C ASP A 625 -31.08 -20.43 -7.17
N PRO A 626 -32.24 -20.66 -7.85
CA PRO A 626 -33.12 -19.60 -8.29
C PRO A 626 -33.75 -18.79 -7.13
N ASP A 627 -33.91 -19.42 -5.97
CA ASP A 627 -34.47 -18.76 -4.79
C ASP A 627 -33.44 -17.93 -4.04
N CYS A 628 -32.14 -18.15 -4.28
CA CYS A 628 -31.04 -17.34 -3.75
C CYS A 628 -30.89 -16.08 -4.59
N ARG A 629 -31.61 -15.00 -4.25
CA ARG A 629 -31.73 -13.79 -5.06
C ARG A 629 -30.81 -12.65 -4.63
N LEU A 630 -30.27 -12.71 -3.42
CA LEU A 630 -29.42 -11.68 -2.86
C LEU A 630 -28.04 -12.20 -2.49
N PHE A 631 -27.01 -11.44 -2.87
CA PHE A 631 -25.63 -11.66 -2.48
C PHE A 631 -25.15 -10.49 -1.61
N LEU A 632 -25.08 -10.68 -0.30
CA LEU A 632 -24.63 -9.68 0.65
C LEU A 632 -23.12 -9.80 0.81
N ALA A 633 -22.35 -8.73 0.54
CA ALA A 633 -20.89 -8.80 0.56
C ALA A 633 -20.25 -7.60 1.27
N THR A 634 -19.19 -7.88 2.04
CA THR A 634 -18.29 -6.83 2.52
C THR A 634 -17.14 -6.60 1.53
N ASP A 635 -16.46 -5.44 1.61
CA ASP A 635 -15.30 -5.13 0.75
C ASP A 635 -14.20 -6.20 0.85
N ALA A 636 -13.91 -6.68 2.07
CA ALA A 636 -12.91 -7.71 2.30
C ALA A 636 -13.32 -9.08 1.73
N GLY A 637 -14.61 -9.40 1.76
CA GLY A 637 -15.15 -10.63 1.18
C GLY A 637 -15.22 -10.58 -0.34
N GLY A 638 -15.63 -9.44 -0.90
CA GLY A 638 -15.95 -9.28 -2.32
C GLY A 638 -14.77 -9.36 -3.31
N VAL A 639 -13.52 -9.48 -2.85
CA VAL A 639 -12.35 -9.50 -3.74
C VAL A 639 -12.30 -10.78 -4.58
N GLY A 640 -12.21 -10.63 -5.92
CA GLY A 640 -12.02 -11.75 -6.85
C GLY A 640 -13.26 -12.50 -7.31
N LEU A 641 -14.47 -12.14 -6.87
CA LEU A 641 -15.70 -12.81 -7.24
C LEU A 641 -16.11 -12.56 -8.69
N ASN A 642 -16.73 -13.57 -9.31
CA ASN A 642 -17.30 -13.54 -10.65
C ASN A 642 -18.83 -13.69 -10.55
N LEU A 643 -19.54 -12.57 -10.47
CA LEU A 643 -21.00 -12.56 -10.25
C LEU A 643 -21.80 -12.11 -11.49
N GLN A 644 -21.10 -11.80 -12.60
CA GLN A 644 -21.68 -11.25 -13.82
C GLN A 644 -22.70 -12.15 -14.52
N HIS A 645 -22.62 -13.46 -14.34
CA HIS A 645 -23.58 -14.39 -14.95
C HIS A 645 -24.89 -14.51 -14.15
N ALA A 646 -24.83 -14.22 -12.84
CA ALA A 646 -25.99 -14.33 -11.97
C ALA A 646 -26.72 -12.99 -11.82
N ALA A 647 -26.02 -11.89 -11.57
CA ALA A 647 -26.61 -10.60 -11.20
C ALA A 647 -26.37 -9.52 -12.28
N ALA A 648 -27.32 -8.58 -12.35
CA ALA A 648 -27.21 -7.36 -13.16
C ALA A 648 -27.39 -6.07 -12.34
N VAL A 649 -27.62 -6.19 -11.03
CA VAL A 649 -27.82 -5.07 -10.12
C VAL A 649 -26.75 -5.07 -9.04
N VAL A 650 -26.13 -3.92 -8.80
CA VAL A 650 -25.16 -3.65 -7.74
C VAL A 650 -25.66 -2.54 -6.85
N ILE A 651 -25.82 -2.78 -5.58
CA ILE A 651 -26.30 -1.84 -4.59
C ILE A 651 -25.20 -1.56 -3.57
N ASN A 652 -24.84 -0.29 -3.39
CA ASN A 652 -23.88 0.16 -2.40
C ASN A 652 -24.62 0.87 -1.26
N MET A 653 -24.65 0.28 -0.08
CA MET A 653 -25.29 0.86 1.11
C MET A 653 -24.50 2.01 1.71
N ASP A 654 -23.20 2.04 1.43
CA ASP A 654 -22.26 3.07 1.86
C ASP A 654 -21.23 3.37 0.79
N LEU A 655 -20.73 4.60 0.79
CA LEU A 655 -19.68 5.05 -0.12
C LEU A 655 -18.29 4.81 0.48
N PRO A 656 -17.36 4.15 -0.22
CA PRO A 656 -15.98 4.03 0.23
C PRO A 656 -15.22 5.36 0.01
N TRP A 657 -14.19 5.63 0.84
CA TRP A 657 -13.30 6.78 0.67
C TRP A 657 -12.47 6.74 -0.63
N ASN A 658 -12.35 5.57 -1.22
CA ASN A 658 -11.55 5.33 -2.40
C ASN A 658 -12.46 4.95 -3.58
N PRO A 659 -12.47 5.74 -4.69
CA PRO A 659 -13.26 5.42 -5.87
C PRO A 659 -12.90 4.04 -6.47
N ALA A 660 -11.67 3.58 -6.28
CA ALA A 660 -11.25 2.28 -6.73
C ALA A 660 -12.02 1.13 -6.07
N VAL A 661 -12.35 1.24 -4.77
CA VAL A 661 -13.15 0.24 -4.07
C VAL A 661 -14.57 0.20 -4.62
N LEU A 662 -15.15 1.36 -4.93
CA LEU A 662 -16.46 1.43 -5.57
C LEU A 662 -16.45 0.75 -6.94
N GLU A 663 -15.46 1.06 -7.78
CA GLU A 663 -15.28 0.40 -9.09
C GLU A 663 -14.95 -1.11 -8.93
N GLN A 664 -14.27 -1.52 -7.86
CA GLN A 664 -14.07 -2.94 -7.55
C GLN A 664 -15.38 -3.66 -7.25
N ARG A 665 -16.27 -3.06 -6.43
CA ARG A 665 -17.60 -3.59 -6.15
C ARG A 665 -18.40 -3.76 -7.46
N ILE A 666 -18.48 -2.72 -8.27
CA ILE A 666 -19.19 -2.71 -9.56
C ILE A 666 -18.58 -3.71 -10.53
N GLY A 667 -17.27 -3.79 -10.60
CA GLY A 667 -16.52 -4.72 -11.44
C GLY A 667 -16.73 -6.21 -11.12
N ARG A 668 -17.47 -6.57 -10.07
CA ARG A 668 -17.90 -7.97 -9.83
C ARG A 668 -19.04 -8.39 -10.75
N VAL A 669 -19.85 -7.44 -11.21
CA VAL A 669 -21.01 -7.66 -12.06
C VAL A 669 -20.79 -7.04 -13.45
N HIS A 670 -20.29 -5.79 -13.54
CA HIS A 670 -20.01 -5.12 -14.81
C HIS A 670 -18.65 -5.48 -15.36
N ARG A 671 -18.57 -6.63 -15.99
CA ARG A 671 -17.33 -7.18 -16.56
C ARG A 671 -17.64 -8.11 -17.74
N MET A 672 -16.56 -8.60 -18.38
CA MET A 672 -16.63 -9.54 -19.51
C MET A 672 -17.53 -10.76 -19.21
N GLY A 673 -18.42 -11.07 -20.15
CA GLY A 673 -19.41 -12.14 -19.99
C GLY A 673 -20.75 -11.69 -19.40
N GLN A 674 -20.90 -10.40 -19.06
CA GLN A 674 -22.21 -9.81 -18.75
C GLN A 674 -23.00 -9.59 -20.05
N SER A 675 -24.24 -10.07 -20.08
CA SER A 675 -25.15 -9.94 -21.23
C SER A 675 -26.31 -8.96 -21.00
N ARG A 676 -26.51 -8.52 -19.77
CA ARG A 676 -27.61 -7.64 -19.34
C ARG A 676 -27.09 -6.26 -18.97
N GLY A 677 -27.88 -5.19 -19.22
CA GLY A 677 -27.58 -3.86 -18.69
C GLY A 677 -27.35 -3.89 -17.20
N VAL A 678 -26.31 -3.21 -16.70
CA VAL A 678 -25.96 -3.20 -15.28
C VAL A 678 -26.46 -1.93 -14.63
N GLN A 679 -27.29 -2.09 -13.60
CA GLN A 679 -27.74 -1.00 -12.74
C GLN A 679 -26.87 -0.93 -11.48
N VAL A 680 -26.36 0.27 -11.19
CA VAL A 680 -25.60 0.54 -9.99
C VAL A 680 -26.35 1.55 -9.15
N VAL A 681 -26.74 1.17 -7.95
CA VAL A 681 -27.45 2.03 -7.01
C VAL A 681 -26.53 2.37 -5.82
N ASN A 682 -26.37 3.66 -5.56
CA ASN A 682 -25.56 4.16 -4.46
C ASN A 682 -26.47 4.90 -3.47
N PHE A 683 -26.61 4.38 -2.27
CA PHE A 683 -27.32 5.04 -1.17
C PHE A 683 -26.44 6.10 -0.54
N VAL A 684 -26.97 7.28 -0.32
CA VAL A 684 -26.29 8.45 0.24
C VAL A 684 -27.15 9.07 1.33
N GLY A 685 -26.64 9.20 2.53
CA GLY A 685 -27.33 9.94 3.59
C GLY A 685 -27.42 11.42 3.25
N GLN A 686 -28.64 11.97 3.14
CA GLN A 686 -28.91 13.35 2.79
C GLN A 686 -28.40 14.32 3.87
N GLY A 687 -27.68 15.38 3.48
CA GLY A 687 -27.08 16.34 4.39
C GLY A 687 -26.05 15.73 5.34
N SER A 688 -25.34 14.67 4.92
CA SER A 688 -24.36 13.96 5.73
C SER A 688 -22.94 14.01 5.13
N ILE A 689 -22.00 13.43 5.86
CA ILE A 689 -20.61 13.27 5.41
C ILE A 689 -20.52 12.55 4.06
N GLU A 690 -21.49 11.71 3.70
CA GLU A 690 -21.47 10.94 2.45
C GLU A 690 -21.65 11.85 1.21
N GLU A 691 -22.41 12.94 1.32
CA GLU A 691 -22.49 13.95 0.24
C GLU A 691 -21.13 14.62 -0.01
N GLY A 692 -20.43 15.00 1.06
CA GLY A 692 -19.06 15.53 0.94
C GLY A 692 -18.09 14.53 0.32
N MET A 693 -18.29 13.23 0.56
CA MET A 693 -17.48 12.17 -0.04
C MET A 693 -17.69 12.07 -1.55
N LEU A 694 -18.86 12.37 -2.11
CA LEU A 694 -19.09 12.37 -3.55
C LEU A 694 -18.16 13.35 -4.29
N ALA A 695 -17.98 14.56 -3.75
CA ALA A 695 -17.07 15.56 -4.33
C ALA A 695 -15.61 15.08 -4.28
N LEU A 696 -15.20 14.46 -3.17
CA LEU A 696 -13.86 13.89 -3.02
C LEU A 696 -13.61 12.72 -3.99
N LEU A 697 -14.60 11.87 -4.22
CA LEU A 697 -14.52 10.76 -5.17
C LEU A 697 -14.38 11.28 -6.61
N ALA A 698 -15.13 12.33 -6.97
CA ALA A 698 -15.04 12.97 -8.28
C ALA A 698 -13.64 13.56 -8.52
N PHE A 699 -13.08 14.30 -7.54
CA PHE A 699 -11.72 14.84 -7.61
C PHE A 699 -10.66 13.75 -7.82
N LYS A 700 -10.72 12.66 -7.04
CA LYS A 700 -9.77 11.54 -7.19
C LYS A 700 -9.86 10.89 -8.55
N LYS A 701 -11.07 10.82 -9.13
CA LYS A 701 -11.30 10.30 -10.48
C LYS A 701 -10.66 11.20 -11.54
N SER A 702 -10.75 12.53 -11.41
CA SER A 702 -10.11 13.50 -12.32
C SER A 702 -8.58 13.39 -12.29
N LEU A 703 -7.97 13.30 -11.09
CA LEU A 703 -6.52 13.12 -10.96
C LEU A 703 -6.04 11.85 -11.66
N PHE A 704 -6.77 10.78 -11.47
CA PHE A 704 -6.47 9.50 -12.09
C PHE A 704 -6.57 9.58 -13.63
N ALA A 705 -7.63 10.19 -14.13
CA ALA A 705 -7.85 10.38 -15.57
C ALA A 705 -6.77 11.28 -16.20
N GLY A 706 -6.33 12.34 -15.52
CA GLY A 706 -5.31 13.24 -16.02
C GLY A 706 -3.96 12.56 -16.25
N VAL A 707 -3.56 11.66 -15.35
CA VAL A 707 -2.27 10.93 -15.49
C VAL A 707 -2.36 9.78 -16.49
N LEU A 708 -3.45 9.03 -16.49
CA LEU A 708 -3.51 7.70 -17.09
C LEU A 708 -4.45 7.58 -18.28
N ASP A 709 -5.46 8.43 -18.37
CA ASP A 709 -6.55 8.30 -19.33
C ASP A 709 -6.66 9.50 -20.29
N GLY A 710 -5.64 10.38 -20.34
CA GLY A 710 -5.64 11.56 -21.22
C GLY A 710 -6.69 12.61 -20.83
N GLY A 711 -7.04 12.71 -19.54
CA GLY A 711 -7.93 13.74 -19.00
C GLY A 711 -7.26 15.11 -18.86
N GLU A 712 -7.75 15.94 -17.95
CA GLU A 712 -7.20 17.27 -17.71
C GLU A 712 -5.71 17.23 -17.36
N HIS A 713 -4.93 18.11 -18.01
CA HIS A 713 -3.48 18.19 -17.79
C HIS A 713 -3.11 18.80 -16.44
N GLU A 714 -4.01 19.59 -15.88
CA GLU A 714 -3.87 20.21 -14.56
C GLU A 714 -5.09 19.90 -13.69
N VAL A 715 -4.82 19.47 -12.47
CA VAL A 715 -5.86 19.19 -11.48
C VAL A 715 -5.56 19.97 -10.22
N PHE A 716 -6.40 20.94 -9.90
CA PHE A 716 -6.26 21.77 -8.72
C PHE A 716 -6.98 21.16 -7.51
N MET A 717 -6.26 21.04 -6.42
CA MET A 717 -6.82 20.78 -5.11
C MET A 717 -7.12 22.14 -4.44
N GLN A 718 -8.37 22.53 -4.35
CA GLN A 718 -8.75 23.71 -3.56
C GLN A 718 -8.48 23.45 -2.06
N GLY A 719 -7.24 23.63 -1.64
CA GLY A 719 -6.75 23.39 -0.27
C GLY A 719 -6.02 22.04 -0.07
N THR A 720 -5.38 21.86 1.09
CA THR A 720 -4.75 20.56 1.46
C THR A 720 -5.80 19.46 1.57
N ARG A 721 -5.42 18.18 1.40
CA ARG A 721 -6.32 17.02 1.58
C ARG A 721 -7.08 17.07 2.90
N LEU A 722 -6.40 17.44 3.96
CA LEU A 722 -7.02 17.66 5.25
C LEU A 722 -7.91 18.92 5.17
N SER A 723 -7.49 20.02 4.53
CA SER A 723 -8.31 21.22 4.40
C SER A 723 -9.45 21.08 3.39
N GLN A 724 -9.35 20.22 2.34
CA GLN A 724 -10.49 19.89 1.48
C GLN A 724 -11.44 18.90 2.12
N PHE A 725 -10.91 17.87 2.72
CA PHE A 725 -11.67 16.99 3.58
C PHE A 725 -12.33 17.78 4.69
N MET A 726 -11.60 18.70 5.29
CA MET A 726 -12.07 19.59 6.33
C MET A 726 -13.01 20.67 5.83
N LYS A 727 -12.83 21.21 4.61
CA LYS A 727 -13.81 22.06 3.94
C LYS A 727 -15.05 21.27 3.52
N SER A 728 -14.91 20.01 3.07
CA SER A 728 -16.05 19.12 2.83
C SER A 728 -16.78 18.79 4.13
N VAL A 729 -16.04 18.54 5.20
CA VAL A 729 -16.61 18.40 6.55
C VAL A 729 -17.19 19.71 7.05
N GLU A 730 -16.60 20.87 6.73
CA GLU A 730 -17.16 22.19 7.01
C GLU A 730 -18.38 22.53 6.17
N GLN A 731 -18.40 22.21 4.88
CA GLN A 731 -19.59 22.37 4.04
C GLN A 731 -20.73 21.49 4.52
N VAL A 732 -20.42 20.30 5.00
CA VAL A 732 -21.39 19.36 5.58
C VAL A 732 -21.72 19.73 7.04
N ALA A 733 -20.75 20.23 7.82
CA ALA A 733 -20.97 20.73 9.17
C ALA A 733 -21.42 22.20 9.23
N GLY A 734 -21.09 23.04 8.26
CA GLY A 734 -21.51 24.42 8.16
C GLY A 734 -22.94 24.64 7.65
N ALA A 735 -23.63 23.58 7.24
CA ALA A 735 -25.09 23.54 7.15
C ALA A 735 -25.77 23.45 8.52
N VAL A 736 -24.99 23.19 9.60
CA VAL A 736 -25.41 23.35 10.99
C VAL A 736 -25.01 24.77 11.39
N GLY A 737 -26.00 25.68 11.43
CA GLY A 737 -25.96 27.12 11.59
C GLY A 737 -24.77 27.70 12.38
N ASP A 738 -24.42 28.95 12.06
CA ASP A 738 -23.49 29.85 12.78
C ASP A 738 -23.81 29.91 14.29
N ALA A 739 -23.46 28.85 15.02
CA ALA A 739 -23.37 28.91 16.46
C ALA A 739 -22.00 29.49 16.81
N GLU A 740 -22.01 30.76 17.17
CA GLU A 740 -20.86 31.46 17.76
C GLU A 740 -20.17 30.54 18.76
N VAL A 741 -18.89 30.26 18.53
CA VAL A 741 -18.03 29.56 19.47
C VAL A 741 -17.92 30.46 20.71
N PRO A 742 -18.41 30.02 21.91
CA PRO A 742 -18.23 30.81 23.11
C PRO A 742 -16.72 30.92 23.39
N THR A 743 -16.18 32.08 23.31
CA THR A 743 -14.85 32.41 23.83
C THR A 743 -14.85 32.16 25.32
N GLU A 744 -13.85 31.46 25.85
CA GLU A 744 -13.66 31.17 27.31
C GLU A 744 -13.66 32.39 28.25
N SER A 745 -13.85 33.60 27.72
CA SER A 745 -13.87 34.85 28.46
C SER A 745 -15.26 35.25 29.00
N SER A 746 -16.36 34.56 28.69
CA SER A 746 -17.70 34.97 29.16
C SER A 746 -18.32 34.04 30.22
N MET A 747 -17.60 33.06 30.75
CA MET A 747 -18.08 32.19 31.83
C MET A 747 -17.74 32.65 33.26
N ALA A 748 -17.32 33.90 33.44
CA ALA A 748 -16.98 34.48 34.76
C ALA A 748 -18.00 35.53 35.25
N SER A 749 -19.30 35.37 34.99
CA SER A 749 -20.34 36.16 35.66
C SER A 749 -21.73 35.59 35.43
N ALA A 750 -22.05 34.52 36.17
CA ALA A 750 -23.45 34.27 36.59
C ALA A 750 -23.41 33.45 37.89
N ALA A 751 -23.54 34.16 38.99
CA ALA A 751 -23.69 33.55 40.30
C ALA A 751 -25.05 32.81 40.38
N ALA A 752 -25.01 31.51 40.59
CA ALA A 752 -26.15 30.72 40.94
C ALA A 752 -26.36 30.69 42.45
N PRO A 753 -27.59 30.68 42.96
CA PRO A 753 -27.87 30.71 44.36
C PRO A 753 -27.51 29.40 45.05
N SER A 754 -26.82 29.56 46.20
CA SER A 754 -26.41 28.50 47.09
C SER A 754 -27.63 27.84 47.79
N VAL A 755 -27.73 26.51 47.64
CA VAL A 755 -28.51 25.67 48.54
C VAL A 755 -27.52 24.79 49.33
N PRO A 756 -27.60 24.75 50.68
CA PRO A 756 -26.64 24.02 51.49
C PRO A 756 -26.95 22.52 51.46
N VAL A 757 -25.96 21.70 51.14
CA VAL A 757 -25.99 20.25 51.32
C VAL A 757 -25.05 19.89 52.45
N GLU A 758 -25.59 19.31 53.52
CA GLU A 758 -24.85 18.72 54.62
C GLU A 758 -24.02 17.51 54.18
N PRO A 759 -22.84 17.28 54.79
CA PRO A 759 -21.96 16.18 54.39
C PRO A 759 -22.43 14.88 55.12
N LEU A 760 -22.82 13.87 54.33
CA LEU A 760 -22.99 12.50 54.82
C LEU A 760 -21.66 11.76 54.83
N ALA A 761 -21.28 11.32 56.03
CA ALA A 761 -20.07 10.58 56.35
C ALA A 761 -20.10 9.15 55.77
N LEU A 762 -18.97 8.75 55.23
CA LEU A 762 -18.66 7.37 54.85
C LEU A 762 -18.34 6.52 56.11
N PRO A 763 -18.79 5.29 56.25
CA PRO A 763 -18.26 4.36 57.23
C PRO A 763 -17.10 3.55 56.63
N VAL A 764 -16.10 3.41 57.51
CA VAL A 764 -14.88 2.66 57.35
C VAL A 764 -15.12 1.14 57.32
N ALA A 765 -14.35 0.47 56.52
CA ALA A 765 -14.28 -0.96 56.33
C ALA A 765 -13.78 -1.74 57.54
N THR A 766 -14.33 -2.89 57.79
CA THR A 766 -13.69 -3.96 58.59
C THR A 766 -13.91 -5.34 57.96
N ALA A 767 -12.76 -5.97 57.69
CA ALA A 767 -12.40 -7.40 57.81
C ALA A 767 -13.26 -8.53 57.26
N VAL A 768 -12.58 -9.33 56.46
CA VAL A 768 -12.80 -10.73 56.01
C VAL A 768 -13.10 -11.68 57.21
N PRO A 769 -13.89 -12.81 57.05
CA PRO A 769 -13.24 -14.03 56.53
C PRO A 769 -14.12 -15.03 55.72
N ALA A 770 -13.33 -15.80 54.90
CA ALA A 770 -13.44 -17.23 54.57
C ALA A 770 -14.77 -17.93 54.15
N ALA A 771 -14.67 -18.52 52.96
CA ALA A 771 -15.10 -19.87 52.54
C ALA A 771 -16.50 -20.40 52.88
N HIS A 772 -17.24 -20.79 51.84
CA HIS A 772 -17.75 -22.16 51.60
C HIS A 772 -18.52 -22.32 50.27
N THR A 773 -18.04 -23.25 49.44
CA THR A 773 -18.72 -24.35 48.72
C THR A 773 -20.05 -24.15 48.01
N VAL A 774 -20.00 -24.45 46.69
CA VAL A 774 -20.88 -25.34 45.88
C VAL A 774 -22.34 -24.98 45.71
N GLY A 775 -22.69 -24.69 44.45
CA GLY A 775 -24.05 -24.80 43.94
C GLY A 775 -24.01 -24.69 42.40
N LEU A 776 -24.42 -25.79 41.75
CA LEU A 776 -24.54 -25.93 40.29
C LEU A 776 -25.67 -25.10 39.70
N ALA A 777 -25.43 -24.67 38.49
CA ALA A 777 -26.35 -24.50 37.35
C ALA A 777 -27.12 -23.17 37.19
N ALA A 778 -26.67 -22.39 36.24
CA ALA A 778 -27.53 -21.79 35.20
C ALA A 778 -26.64 -21.37 34.03
N ALA A 779 -27.08 -21.60 32.79
CA ALA A 779 -26.42 -21.28 31.56
C ALA A 779 -26.11 -19.78 31.48
N GLY A 780 -24.82 -19.43 31.47
CA GLY A 780 -24.37 -18.07 31.38
C GLY A 780 -24.02 -17.71 29.91
N GLU A 781 -24.29 -16.48 29.58
CA GLU A 781 -23.94 -15.78 28.36
C GLU A 781 -22.46 -16.00 27.95
N PRO A 782 -22.11 -15.90 26.67
CA PRO A 782 -20.74 -16.08 26.21
C PRO A 782 -19.86 -14.93 26.73
N VAL A 783 -19.01 -15.23 27.68
CA VAL A 783 -17.98 -14.30 28.19
C VAL A 783 -16.99 -14.03 27.08
N ASP A 784 -16.81 -12.77 26.75
CA ASP A 784 -15.81 -12.31 25.77
C ASP A 784 -14.41 -12.81 26.19
N PRO A 785 -13.73 -13.65 25.37
CA PRO A 785 -12.41 -14.19 25.69
C PRO A 785 -11.34 -13.09 25.88
N TRP A 786 -11.54 -11.91 25.28
CA TRP A 786 -10.65 -10.76 25.42
C TRP A 786 -10.81 -10.05 26.78
N ALA A 787 -12.01 -10.00 27.32
CA ALA A 787 -12.25 -9.43 28.64
C ALA A 787 -11.53 -10.25 29.74
N VAL A 788 -11.58 -11.57 29.67
CA VAL A 788 -10.86 -12.47 30.58
C VAL A 788 -9.32 -12.32 30.44
N LEU A 789 -8.83 -12.14 29.24
CA LEU A 789 -7.40 -11.98 28.98
C LEU A 789 -6.88 -10.60 29.45
N LEU A 790 -7.68 -9.56 29.30
CA LEU A 790 -7.39 -8.21 29.80
C LEU A 790 -7.46 -8.14 31.34
N GLU A 791 -8.43 -8.80 31.99
CA GLU A 791 -8.49 -8.90 33.45
C GLU A 791 -7.29 -9.69 34.01
N ALA A 792 -6.92 -10.82 33.38
CA ALA A 792 -5.75 -11.58 33.77
C ALA A 792 -4.47 -10.77 33.58
N GLY A 793 -4.35 -9.99 32.50
CA GLY A 793 -3.24 -9.06 32.24
C GLY A 793 -3.17 -7.92 33.25
N ALA A 794 -4.31 -7.34 33.63
CA ALA A 794 -4.40 -6.29 34.64
C ALA A 794 -4.03 -6.82 36.05
N ALA A 795 -4.50 -8.01 36.41
CA ALA A 795 -4.13 -8.67 37.68
C ALA A 795 -2.63 -9.00 37.75
N LEU A 796 -2.03 -9.41 36.63
CA LEU A 796 -0.59 -9.64 36.53
C LEU A 796 0.21 -8.34 36.69
N LEU A 797 -0.22 -7.25 36.10
CA LEU A 797 0.40 -5.93 36.22
C LEU A 797 0.23 -5.34 37.62
N GLN A 798 -0.92 -5.56 38.29
CA GLN A 798 -1.14 -5.17 39.68
C GLN A 798 -0.27 -5.99 40.65
N GLY A 799 -0.13 -7.30 40.43
CA GLY A 799 0.80 -8.15 41.18
C GLY A 799 2.27 -7.71 41.03
N LEU A 800 2.67 -7.30 39.81
CA LEU A 800 3.97 -6.73 39.50
C LEU A 800 4.20 -5.37 40.17
N ALA A 801 3.17 -4.54 40.27
CA ALA A 801 3.25 -3.24 40.96
C ALA A 801 3.31 -3.41 42.51
N ALA A 802 2.56 -4.35 43.08
CA ALA A 802 2.56 -4.67 44.49
C ALA A 802 3.91 -5.28 44.98
N SER A 803 4.59 -6.06 44.13
CA SER A 803 5.91 -6.61 44.46
C SER A 803 7.06 -5.59 44.49
N ARG A 804 6.83 -4.36 44.04
CA ARG A 804 7.78 -3.23 44.13
C ARG A 804 7.83 -2.59 45.52
N GLY A 805 6.87 -2.85 46.37
CA GLY A 805 6.72 -2.21 47.70
C GLY A 805 7.17 -3.04 48.91
N ALA A 806 7.50 -4.32 48.78
CA ALA A 806 7.81 -5.23 49.88
C ALA A 806 9.15 -5.95 49.66
N ALA A 807 10.24 -5.29 49.97
CA ALA A 807 11.55 -5.95 50.05
C ALA A 807 11.76 -6.58 51.44
N GLY A 808 11.42 -7.86 51.58
CA GLY A 808 11.86 -8.73 52.68
C GLY A 808 12.85 -9.77 52.17
N PRO A 809 13.85 -10.20 52.97
CA PRO A 809 14.87 -11.14 52.51
C PRO A 809 14.27 -12.53 52.30
N GLY A 810 14.11 -12.95 51.05
CA GLY A 810 13.69 -14.32 50.71
C GLY A 810 12.65 -14.44 49.58
N ALA A 811 12.12 -13.37 48.99
CA ALA A 811 11.20 -13.47 47.87
C ALA A 811 11.94 -13.43 46.53
N PRO A 812 11.57 -14.24 45.51
CA PRO A 812 12.20 -14.23 44.22
C PRO A 812 11.93 -12.88 43.53
N ALA A 813 12.95 -12.05 43.39
CA ALA A 813 12.86 -10.74 42.80
C ALA A 813 12.86 -10.84 41.25
N ILE A 814 12.03 -10.07 40.60
CA ILE A 814 12.11 -9.82 39.16
C ILE A 814 13.40 -9.03 38.94
N ALA A 815 14.37 -9.63 38.29
CA ALA A 815 15.62 -8.99 37.90
C ALA A 815 15.62 -8.56 36.45
N VAL A 816 15.98 -7.30 36.22
CA VAL A 816 16.26 -6.79 34.86
C VAL A 816 17.78 -6.85 34.70
N GLU A 817 18.25 -7.82 33.92
CA GLU A 817 19.67 -7.95 33.59
C GLU A 817 19.92 -7.32 32.21
N ARG A 818 20.98 -6.52 32.12
CA ARG A 818 21.50 -6.08 30.81
C ARG A 818 22.71 -6.91 30.45
N ASP A 819 22.65 -7.52 29.29
CA ASP A 819 23.81 -8.23 28.72
C ASP A 819 24.95 -7.22 28.51
N PRO A 820 26.10 -7.42 29.14
CA PRO A 820 27.24 -6.52 29.04
C PRO A 820 27.87 -6.44 27.64
N VAL A 821 27.59 -7.42 26.75
CA VAL A 821 28.14 -7.49 25.40
C VAL A 821 27.20 -6.93 24.35
N THR A 822 25.89 -7.18 24.46
CA THR A 822 24.89 -6.78 23.46
C THR A 822 24.07 -5.56 23.88
N GLY A 823 24.09 -5.15 25.14
CA GLY A 823 23.29 -4.03 25.68
C GLY A 823 21.78 -4.31 25.74
N GLN A 824 21.31 -5.50 25.35
CA GLN A 824 19.91 -5.89 25.42
C GLN A 824 19.48 -6.16 26.86
N GLY A 825 18.35 -5.54 27.25
CA GLY A 825 17.72 -5.82 28.53
C GLY A 825 16.88 -7.10 28.47
N SER A 826 17.13 -8.04 29.38
CA SER A 826 16.31 -9.22 29.61
C SER A 826 15.63 -9.14 30.97
N ILE A 827 14.35 -9.54 31.02
CA ILE A 827 13.60 -9.63 32.27
C ILE A 827 13.54 -11.09 32.69
N ARG A 828 14.17 -11.44 33.80
CA ARG A 828 13.99 -12.76 34.42
C ARG A 828 12.76 -12.75 35.30
N LEU A 829 11.81 -13.60 34.98
CA LEU A 829 10.63 -13.88 35.77
C LEU A 829 10.87 -15.19 36.54
N PRO A 830 10.48 -15.29 37.81
CA PRO A 830 10.50 -16.56 38.52
C PRO A 830 9.60 -17.55 37.80
N LEU A 831 10.03 -18.81 37.67
CA LEU A 831 9.23 -19.89 37.09
C LEU A 831 7.95 -20.05 37.90
N PRO A 832 6.75 -20.02 37.27
CA PRO A 832 5.52 -20.30 37.95
C PRO A 832 5.52 -21.74 38.52
N ASP A 833 4.70 -21.93 39.55
CA ASP A 833 4.47 -23.26 40.17
C ASP A 833 4.18 -24.30 39.05
N PRO A 834 4.75 -25.51 39.09
CA PRO A 834 4.51 -26.59 38.14
C PRO A 834 3.02 -26.88 37.86
N ALA A 835 2.19 -26.72 38.89
CA ALA A 835 0.74 -26.86 38.73
C ALA A 835 0.05 -25.75 37.89
N VAL A 836 0.66 -24.55 37.88
CA VAL A 836 0.20 -23.45 37.00
C VAL A 836 0.64 -23.67 35.55
N LEU A 837 1.86 -24.17 35.36
CA LEU A 837 2.36 -24.53 34.04
C LEU A 837 1.58 -25.68 33.40
N GLN A 838 1.19 -26.70 34.18
CA GLN A 838 0.34 -27.78 33.71
C GLN A 838 -1.07 -27.29 33.32
N ARG A 839 -1.67 -26.38 34.09
CA ARG A 839 -2.97 -25.77 33.75
C ARG A 839 -2.87 -24.92 32.48
N LEU A 840 -1.78 -24.18 32.29
CA LEU A 840 -1.54 -23.39 31.11
C LEU A 840 -1.32 -24.29 29.86
N ALA A 841 -0.55 -25.37 30.00
CA ALA A 841 -0.35 -26.35 28.94
C ALA A 841 -1.69 -27.02 28.54
N LYS A 842 -2.51 -27.37 29.51
CA LYS A 842 -3.83 -27.98 29.27
C LYS A 842 -4.83 -27.02 28.64
N ALA A 843 -4.75 -25.71 28.98
CA ALA A 843 -5.56 -24.66 28.35
C ALA A 843 -5.14 -24.33 26.91
N LEU A 844 -3.85 -24.53 26.57
CA LEU A 844 -3.32 -24.31 25.22
C LEU A 844 -3.43 -25.54 24.30
N GLU A 845 -3.72 -26.72 24.86
CA GLU A 845 -3.84 -27.97 24.10
C GLU A 845 -4.85 -27.93 22.93
N PRO A 846 -6.04 -27.27 23.08
CA PRO A 846 -6.97 -27.11 21.96
C PRO A 846 -6.47 -26.20 20.83
N TRP A 847 -5.46 -25.36 21.10
CA TRP A 847 -4.90 -24.41 20.14
C TRP A 847 -3.61 -24.92 19.46
N LEU A 848 -3.07 -26.02 19.99
CA LEU A 848 -1.86 -26.67 19.47
C LEU A 848 -2.19 -27.89 18.58
N ARG A 849 -3.42 -28.29 18.50
CA ARG A 849 -4.01 -29.22 17.55
C ARG A 849 -4.69 -28.42 16.42
#